data_5305da73a9087af6180a1e6df37f8d0b
#
_entry.id   5305da73a9087af6180a1e6df37f8d0b
#
_cell.length_a   1.000
_cell.length_b   1.000
_cell.length_c   1.000
_cell.angle_alpha   90.00
_cell.angle_beta   90.00
_cell.angle_gamma   90.00
#
_symmetry.space_group_name_H-M   'P 1'
#
loop_
_entity.id
_entity.type
_entity.pdbx_description
1 polymer ?
#
loop_
_entity_poly.entity_id
_entity_poly.type
_entity_poly.pdbx_seq_one_letter_code
_entity_poly.pdbx_strand_id
1 'polypeptide(L)'
;MSAHQVAVLLQEHGSSRGPSDAGDASDTNDCRRQRTDLLAAVLSSCRAMWSTKSEELDSVAEALGDGSRDVAWRLPYGDAGILEFFVALLAEGHLRQELHIHALRLIGNACADTNENRARLVEQSRLLSVTKHVADESLLSFNIPVLYNVLVDYEPAQILASKSGLSKQLLGLLMLPNIFHKYAPFVPYVCKILALLVTQDGEAAAADPTIVGVLLTLADQPEAKEDVDDFVSLAAVALAYLASEALQHRLIADDQVMLLLAVFYHAHVGIDYEAIDDEDLVAQVKQLRSSLLSALADVSGNDSFARTYSLSNGVPQTLLDWLRGGNDNESKKNLFLQSAACLALGNVSRSDAASIALVQDYRAHEPLVKLISDPDVTDSQFLHAACSFLKNLAIPLGNKSQLADLLLPQCVPRLYSLDTVPQLQFAAVSLTRLLLLNCTANVWQICTPPLKNKKETCSSPCPASSAKSDDHDNDTQTSANSIIALYGRSDAEPTRLEAARCVAAICRALHSMPVSENLSPVSVSATESLSSPLLPQSHHSPGERQRQAFYATHSVQQPLRFLITQNKWPSLKSEAWFVLALMSRSDDGARIVLSLLLDDAAAEASLREAITGTEETEETETEETEEKEGETLSVANSIAQVGSAASSLRLEPRQVNAEQKARMTVVDAENALILCTELAKRAEGTLPAEKLELLQKWVRDGTRVFARRLDN
;
A
#
# COMPACT_ATOMS: atom_id res chain seq x y z
N MET A 1 24.27 33.42 50.14
CA MET A 1 25.25 32.31 49.93
C MET A 1 26.03 32.64 48.68
N SER A 2 27.36 32.57 48.73
CA SER A 2 28.20 32.77 47.54
C SER A 2 28.15 31.55 46.59
N ALA A 3 28.58 31.72 45.35
CA ALA A 3 28.66 30.60 44.36
C ALA A 3 29.47 29.42 44.87
N HIS A 4 30.60 29.67 45.54
CA HIS A 4 31.44 28.64 46.14
C HIS A 4 30.67 27.84 47.24
N GLN A 5 29.94 28.53 48.09
CA GLN A 5 29.13 27.87 49.15
C GLN A 5 28.03 27.02 48.55
N VAL A 6 27.39 27.46 47.48
CA VAL A 6 26.36 26.66 46.75
C VAL A 6 26.99 25.43 46.10
N ALA A 7 28.15 25.58 45.44
CA ALA A 7 28.84 24.46 44.81
C ALA A 7 29.25 23.38 45.84
N VAL A 8 29.82 23.78 47.00
CA VAL A 8 30.17 22.88 48.07
C VAL A 8 28.92 22.13 48.63
N LEU A 9 27.83 22.88 48.86
CA LEU A 9 26.56 22.30 49.33
C LEU A 9 26.03 21.24 48.37
N LEU A 10 26.02 21.53 47.07
CA LEU A 10 25.54 20.59 46.06
C LEU A 10 26.43 19.34 45.96
N GLN A 11 27.75 19.49 46.12
CA GLN A 11 28.71 18.42 46.12
C GLN A 11 28.60 17.52 47.37
N GLU A 12 28.45 18.09 48.56
CA GLU A 12 28.36 17.37 49.81
C GLU A 12 27.10 16.52 49.96
N HIS A 13 26.01 16.98 49.38
CA HIS A 13 24.68 16.33 49.46
C HIS A 13 24.23 15.69 48.14
N GLY A 14 25.11 15.59 47.14
CA GLY A 14 24.86 14.91 45.87
C GLY A 14 24.89 13.39 45.92
N SER A 15 24.71 12.72 44.79
CA SER A 15 24.70 11.25 44.65
C SER A 15 26.07 10.59 44.71
N SER A 16 27.16 11.32 44.87
CA SER A 16 28.55 10.83 44.83
C SER A 16 29.02 9.97 46.00
N ARG A 17 28.13 9.51 46.86
CA ARG A 17 28.34 8.34 47.74
C ARG A 17 27.71 7.14 47.07
N GLY A 18 28.56 6.21 46.61
CA GLY A 18 28.25 5.05 45.79
C GLY A 18 27.01 4.20 46.20
N PRO A 19 26.58 3.26 45.35
CA PRO A 19 25.41 2.45 45.60
C PRO A 19 25.68 1.51 46.76
N SER A 20 25.30 1.90 47.96
CA SER A 20 25.08 0.95 49.03
C SER A 20 23.61 0.59 48.99
N ASP A 21 23.36 -0.63 48.65
CA ASP A 21 22.18 -1.46 48.88
C ASP A 21 20.82 -0.78 49.09
N ALA A 22 19.84 -1.29 48.33
CA ALA A 22 18.40 -1.13 48.50
C ALA A 22 17.98 -0.53 49.87
N GLY A 23 18.10 0.77 50.01
CA GLY A 23 17.58 1.52 51.15
C GLY A 23 16.09 1.75 51.00
N ASP A 24 15.37 1.54 52.10
CA ASP A 24 13.94 1.69 52.26
C ASP A 24 13.41 3.00 51.64
N ALA A 25 12.21 2.98 51.06
CA ALA A 25 11.59 4.13 50.41
C ALA A 25 11.40 5.37 51.34
N SER A 26 11.50 5.18 52.66
CA SER A 26 11.50 6.22 53.67
C SER A 26 12.80 7.04 53.66
N ASP A 27 13.96 6.40 53.45
CA ASP A 27 15.27 7.04 53.42
C ASP A 27 15.44 7.99 52.20
N THR A 28 14.83 7.62 51.06
CA THR A 28 14.85 8.46 49.85
C THR A 28 14.01 9.73 50.01
N ASN A 29 12.90 9.66 50.76
CA ASN A 29 12.01 10.81 51.00
C ASN A 29 12.65 11.81 51.99
N ASP A 30 13.35 11.34 53.02
CA ASP A 30 14.04 12.20 54.00
C ASP A 30 15.23 12.92 53.35
N CYS A 31 16.02 12.24 52.54
CA CYS A 31 17.08 12.87 51.74
C CYS A 31 16.57 13.92 50.74
N ARG A 32 15.43 13.64 50.09
CA ARG A 32 14.78 14.63 49.20
C ARG A 32 14.32 15.85 49.98
N ARG A 33 13.69 15.67 51.15
CA ARG A 33 13.25 16.78 52.00
C ARG A 33 14.42 17.62 52.45
N GLN A 34 15.51 17.00 52.93
CA GLN A 34 16.71 17.71 53.33
C GLN A 34 17.31 18.55 52.21
N ARG A 35 17.42 17.99 50.98
CA ARG A 35 17.90 18.73 49.80
C ARG A 35 16.97 19.89 49.43
N THR A 36 15.65 19.69 49.56
CA THR A 36 14.66 20.76 49.33
C THR A 36 14.81 21.92 50.31
N ASP A 37 15.01 21.62 51.58
CA ASP A 37 15.22 22.65 52.62
C ASP A 37 16.53 23.45 52.40
N LEU A 38 17.62 22.76 52.01
CA LEU A 38 18.88 23.39 51.60
C LEU A 38 18.71 24.34 50.44
N LEU A 39 18.00 23.91 49.39
CA LEU A 39 17.73 24.72 48.21
C LEU A 39 16.77 25.87 48.50
N ALA A 40 15.87 25.77 49.46
CA ALA A 40 15.03 26.91 49.89
C ALA A 40 15.86 28.07 50.47
N ALA A 41 16.95 27.76 51.20
CA ALA A 41 17.90 28.78 51.68
C ALA A 41 18.69 29.40 50.52
N VAL A 42 19.09 28.59 49.52
CA VAL A 42 19.72 29.10 48.28
C VAL A 42 18.78 30.00 47.50
N LEU A 43 17.50 29.63 47.36
CA LEU A 43 16.49 30.43 46.67
C LEU A 43 16.31 31.81 47.33
N SER A 44 16.29 31.86 48.65
CA SER A 44 16.21 33.14 49.39
C SER A 44 17.38 34.07 49.06
N SER A 45 18.60 33.48 48.94
CA SER A 45 19.80 34.24 48.51
C SER A 45 19.70 34.68 47.05
N CYS A 46 19.22 33.84 46.13
CA CYS A 46 19.04 34.20 44.74
C CYS A 46 18.02 35.35 44.57
N ARG A 47 16.91 35.34 45.32
CA ARG A 47 15.90 36.42 45.31
C ARG A 47 16.50 37.75 45.81
N ALA A 48 17.33 37.71 46.86
CA ALA A 48 18.02 38.91 47.35
C ALA A 48 19.01 39.47 46.33
N MET A 49 19.83 38.61 45.69
CA MET A 49 20.77 39.01 44.64
C MET A 49 20.04 39.58 43.42
N TRP A 50 18.91 38.99 43.02
CA TRP A 50 18.09 39.50 41.92
C TRP A 50 17.53 40.91 42.24
N SER A 51 16.98 41.09 43.45
CA SER A 51 16.43 42.38 43.87
C SER A 51 17.46 43.50 43.93
N THR A 52 18.71 43.15 44.24
CA THR A 52 19.85 44.10 44.27
C THR A 52 20.61 44.21 42.95
N LYS A 53 20.17 43.44 41.91
CA LYS A 53 20.85 43.35 40.61
C LYS A 53 22.33 42.93 40.70
N SER A 54 22.66 42.09 41.68
CA SER A 54 24.03 41.60 41.90
C SER A 54 24.48 40.70 40.74
N GLU A 55 25.72 40.89 40.28
CA GLU A 55 26.35 40.01 39.27
C GLU A 55 26.72 38.63 39.85
N GLU A 56 26.80 38.55 41.19
CA GLU A 56 27.08 37.28 41.88
C GLU A 56 25.99 36.21 41.60
N LEU A 57 24.78 36.61 41.19
CA LEU A 57 23.72 35.71 40.79
C LEU A 57 24.11 34.85 39.56
N ASP A 58 24.94 35.38 38.67
CA ASP A 58 25.37 34.66 37.46
C ASP A 58 26.23 33.44 37.84
N SER A 59 27.21 33.66 38.75
CA SER A 59 28.06 32.59 39.27
C SER A 59 27.28 31.58 40.13
N VAL A 60 26.28 32.06 40.89
CA VAL A 60 25.39 31.15 41.66
C VAL A 60 24.52 30.31 40.69
N ALA A 61 24.01 30.90 39.61
CA ALA A 61 23.25 30.19 38.59
C ALA A 61 24.12 29.16 37.84
N GLU A 62 25.42 29.48 37.60
CA GLU A 62 26.39 28.52 37.09
C GLU A 62 26.52 27.30 37.99
N ALA A 63 26.79 27.52 39.29
CA ALA A 63 26.92 26.44 40.26
C ALA A 63 25.65 25.58 40.36
N LEU A 64 24.47 26.20 40.32
CA LEU A 64 23.19 25.52 40.30
C LEU A 64 22.98 24.72 38.98
N GLY A 65 23.35 25.31 37.84
CA GLY A 65 23.29 24.63 36.53
C GLY A 65 24.20 23.40 36.45
N ASP A 66 25.40 23.48 37.06
CA ASP A 66 26.31 22.33 37.16
C ASP A 66 25.76 21.24 38.11
N GLY A 67 25.25 21.64 39.26
CA GLY A 67 24.65 20.72 40.22
C GLY A 67 23.40 20.03 39.73
N SER A 68 22.63 20.66 38.84
CA SER A 68 21.40 20.09 38.24
C SER A 68 21.65 18.88 37.35
N ARG A 69 22.90 18.60 36.97
CA ARG A 69 23.27 17.36 36.24
C ARG A 69 23.11 16.12 37.10
N ASP A 70 23.28 16.24 38.42
CA ASP A 70 23.06 15.14 39.34
C ASP A 70 21.56 14.87 39.52
N VAL A 71 21.14 13.64 39.19
CA VAL A 71 19.75 13.18 39.26
C VAL A 71 19.12 13.43 40.64
N ALA A 72 19.92 13.30 41.71
CA ALA A 72 19.45 13.49 43.08
C ALA A 72 18.90 14.92 43.37
N TRP A 73 19.27 15.89 42.58
CA TRP A 73 18.84 17.28 42.75
C TRP A 73 17.67 17.67 41.86
N ARG A 74 17.34 16.88 40.83
CA ARG A 74 16.29 17.26 39.84
C ARG A 74 14.95 17.60 40.51
N LEU A 75 14.38 16.68 41.28
CA LEU A 75 13.12 16.92 42.00
C LEU A 75 13.23 18.02 43.06
N PRO A 76 14.27 18.06 43.95
CA PRO A 76 14.44 19.12 44.91
C PRO A 76 14.52 20.53 44.30
N TYR A 77 15.04 20.72 43.07
CA TYR A 77 15.01 22.04 42.37
C TYR A 77 13.57 22.53 42.15
N GLY A 78 12.67 21.64 41.75
CA GLY A 78 11.24 21.99 41.62
C GLY A 78 10.57 22.19 42.98
N ASP A 79 10.81 21.26 43.94
CA ASP A 79 10.14 21.29 45.26
C ASP A 79 10.51 22.56 46.04
N ALA A 80 11.74 23.04 45.93
CA ALA A 80 12.20 24.26 46.58
C ALA A 80 11.79 25.56 45.87
N GLY A 81 11.23 25.47 44.64
CA GLY A 81 10.87 26.65 43.84
C GLY A 81 12.04 27.32 43.11
N ILE A 82 13.22 26.68 43.04
CA ILE A 82 14.37 27.13 42.26
C ILE A 82 14.03 27.15 40.76
N LEU A 83 13.39 26.03 40.27
CA LEU A 83 12.99 25.91 38.87
C LEU A 83 12.08 27.07 38.45
N GLU A 84 11.02 27.31 39.22
CA GLU A 84 10.04 28.37 38.93
C GLU A 84 10.67 29.76 38.97
N PHE A 85 11.63 29.99 39.90
CA PHE A 85 12.36 31.27 39.99
C PHE A 85 13.13 31.54 38.69
N PHE A 86 13.92 30.59 38.19
CA PHE A 86 14.70 30.76 36.97
C PHE A 86 13.82 30.83 35.72
N VAL A 87 12.69 30.08 35.66
CA VAL A 87 11.71 30.23 34.59
C VAL A 87 11.08 31.63 34.60
N ALA A 88 10.80 32.18 35.77
CA ALA A 88 10.27 33.55 35.87
C ALA A 88 11.31 34.57 35.40
N LEU A 89 12.60 34.38 35.70
CA LEU A 89 13.65 35.23 35.17
C LEU A 89 13.72 35.21 33.64
N LEU A 90 13.56 34.04 33.01
CA LEU A 90 13.50 33.96 31.54
C LEU A 90 12.34 34.75 30.96
N ALA A 91 11.26 35.00 31.70
CA ALA A 91 10.16 35.84 31.25
C ALA A 91 10.53 37.34 31.19
N GLU A 92 11.54 37.76 31.96
CA GLU A 92 12.03 39.16 31.97
C GLU A 92 12.74 39.50 30.66
N GLY A 93 12.59 40.74 30.19
CA GLY A 93 13.10 41.17 28.87
C GLY A 93 14.57 41.44 28.75
N HIS A 94 15.33 41.52 29.86
CA HIS A 94 16.71 42.02 29.88
C HIS A 94 17.56 41.26 30.89
N LEU A 95 17.83 39.99 30.60
CA LEU A 95 18.79 39.19 31.36
C LEU A 95 20.20 39.36 30.81
N ARG A 96 21.22 39.32 31.71
CA ARG A 96 22.60 39.13 31.28
C ARG A 96 22.74 37.77 30.57
N GLN A 97 23.59 37.72 29.57
CA GLN A 97 23.74 36.52 28.71
C GLN A 97 24.14 35.28 29.52
N GLU A 98 25.08 35.42 30.46
CA GLU A 98 25.53 34.33 31.32
C GLU A 98 24.38 33.78 32.18
N LEU A 99 23.61 34.68 32.82
CA LEU A 99 22.45 34.28 33.61
C LEU A 99 21.40 33.56 32.77
N HIS A 100 21.17 34.01 31.52
CA HIS A 100 20.30 33.34 30.56
C HIS A 100 20.74 31.92 30.29
N ILE A 101 22.03 31.74 29.97
CA ILE A 101 22.60 30.40 29.65
C ILE A 101 22.47 29.48 30.85
N HIS A 102 22.85 29.94 32.05
CA HIS A 102 22.81 29.11 33.25
C HIS A 102 21.36 28.77 33.67
N ALA A 103 20.42 29.70 33.51
CA ALA A 103 19.00 29.44 33.72
C ALA A 103 18.47 28.35 32.79
N LEU A 104 18.77 28.41 31.48
CA LEU A 104 18.39 27.39 30.54
C LEU A 104 19.00 26.04 30.89
N ARG A 105 20.30 25.97 31.20
CA ARG A 105 20.99 24.74 31.60
C ARG A 105 20.33 24.09 32.83
N LEU A 106 20.02 24.89 33.86
CA LEU A 106 19.34 24.40 35.07
C LEU A 106 17.95 23.82 34.73
N ILE A 107 17.15 24.55 33.95
CA ILE A 107 15.80 24.14 33.58
C ILE A 107 15.86 22.84 32.78
N GLY A 108 16.71 22.73 31.77
CA GLY A 108 16.85 21.53 30.95
C GLY A 108 17.27 20.31 31.73
N ASN A 109 18.27 20.46 32.61
CA ASN A 109 18.73 19.35 33.45
C ASN A 109 17.69 18.94 34.52
N ALA A 110 17.02 19.89 35.15
CA ALA A 110 16.02 19.64 36.16
C ALA A 110 14.78 18.93 35.59
N CYS A 111 14.47 19.16 34.30
CA CYS A 111 13.34 18.52 33.59
C CYS A 111 13.72 17.21 32.92
N ALA A 112 15.01 16.88 32.77
CA ALA A 112 15.43 15.62 32.18
C ALA A 112 14.90 14.46 32.99
N ASP A 113 14.13 13.54 32.34
CA ASP A 113 13.50 12.36 32.92
C ASP A 113 12.67 12.62 34.20
N THR A 114 12.14 13.85 34.36
CA THR A 114 11.46 14.29 35.60
C THR A 114 10.11 14.92 35.28
N ASN A 115 9.05 14.13 35.23
CA ASN A 115 7.71 14.57 34.82
C ASN A 115 7.10 15.60 35.77
N GLU A 116 7.39 15.54 37.07
CA GLU A 116 6.91 16.52 38.06
C GLU A 116 7.45 17.93 37.76
N ASN A 117 8.70 18.03 37.33
CA ASN A 117 9.28 19.32 36.92
C ASN A 117 8.77 19.80 35.59
N ARG A 118 8.56 18.86 34.63
CA ARG A 118 7.88 19.17 33.36
C ARG A 118 6.47 19.69 33.59
N ALA A 119 5.72 19.10 34.53
CA ALA A 119 4.39 19.56 34.93
C ALA A 119 4.41 21.02 35.44
N ARG A 120 5.40 21.40 36.26
CA ARG A 120 5.55 22.76 36.75
C ARG A 120 5.76 23.76 35.62
N LEU A 121 6.43 23.36 34.53
CA LEU A 121 6.59 24.22 33.33
C LEU A 121 5.28 24.36 32.55
N VAL A 122 4.44 23.32 32.52
CA VAL A 122 3.13 23.38 31.84
C VAL A 122 2.14 24.25 32.64
N GLU A 123 2.22 24.19 33.99
CA GLU A 123 1.42 25.04 34.85
C GLU A 123 1.60 26.54 34.52
N GLN A 124 0.48 27.27 34.44
CA GLN A 124 0.45 28.69 34.10
C GLN A 124 1.18 29.03 32.78
N SER A 125 1.34 28.04 31.88
CA SER A 125 2.00 28.19 30.58
C SER A 125 3.46 28.74 30.70
N ARG A 126 4.17 28.38 31.76
CA ARG A 126 5.55 28.85 32.00
C ARG A 126 6.53 28.39 30.92
N LEU A 127 6.24 27.28 30.22
CA LEU A 127 6.99 26.80 29.07
C LEU A 127 7.17 27.88 28.00
N LEU A 128 6.22 28.79 27.83
CA LEU A 128 6.32 29.88 26.87
C LEU A 128 7.50 30.83 27.14
N SER A 129 8.00 30.90 28.39
CA SER A 129 9.21 31.65 28.72
C SER A 129 10.47 31.00 28.14
N VAL A 130 10.44 29.69 27.86
CA VAL A 130 11.53 28.96 27.21
C VAL A 130 11.41 29.07 25.70
N THR A 131 10.20 28.83 25.14
CA THR A 131 9.98 28.79 23.68
C THR A 131 10.29 30.13 23.00
N LYS A 132 10.06 31.27 23.65
CA LYS A 132 10.33 32.59 23.06
C LYS A 132 11.81 32.84 22.72
N HIS A 133 12.76 32.08 23.29
CA HIS A 133 14.19 32.19 23.03
C HIS A 133 14.67 31.38 21.82
N VAL A 134 13.81 30.69 21.11
CA VAL A 134 14.14 29.97 19.86
C VAL A 134 14.63 30.93 18.77
N ALA A 135 14.17 32.18 18.79
CA ALA A 135 14.60 33.20 17.83
C ALA A 135 15.99 33.84 18.16
N ASP A 136 16.55 33.54 19.34
CA ASP A 136 17.87 34.10 19.75
C ASP A 136 18.99 33.12 19.39
N GLU A 137 19.69 33.43 18.30
CA GLU A 137 20.81 32.60 17.80
C GLU A 137 21.89 32.33 18.84
N SER A 138 22.12 33.26 19.78
CA SER A 138 23.17 33.12 20.81
C SER A 138 22.83 32.09 21.88
N LEU A 139 21.54 31.74 22.01
CA LEU A 139 21.03 30.81 23.02
C LEU A 139 20.65 29.43 22.44
N LEU A 140 20.71 29.25 21.13
CA LEU A 140 20.23 28.00 20.48
C LEU A 140 20.91 26.74 21.02
N SER A 141 22.22 26.80 21.27
CA SER A 141 23.01 25.68 21.80
C SER A 141 22.54 25.21 23.19
N PHE A 142 21.81 26.04 23.89
CA PHE A 142 21.24 25.71 25.20
C PHE A 142 19.74 25.47 25.11
N ASN A 143 19.04 26.29 24.32
CA ASN A 143 17.57 26.28 24.28
C ASN A 143 17.01 25.05 23.58
N ILE A 144 17.60 24.61 22.46
CA ILE A 144 17.10 23.44 21.70
C ILE A 144 17.18 22.16 22.55
N PRO A 145 18.32 21.81 23.21
CA PRO A 145 18.36 20.67 24.13
C PRO A 145 17.38 20.78 25.31
N VAL A 146 17.17 21.99 25.83
CA VAL A 146 16.20 22.24 26.92
C VAL A 146 14.79 21.91 26.45
N LEU A 147 14.38 22.42 25.29
CA LEU A 147 13.08 22.14 24.72
C LEU A 147 12.88 20.64 24.51
N TYR A 148 13.88 19.94 23.96
CA TYR A 148 13.82 18.51 23.80
C TYR A 148 13.61 17.78 25.14
N ASN A 149 14.41 18.09 26.17
CA ASN A 149 14.29 17.48 27.50
C ASN A 149 12.93 17.72 28.17
N VAL A 150 12.30 18.85 27.89
CA VAL A 150 10.96 19.17 28.42
C VAL A 150 9.87 18.44 27.68
N LEU A 151 10.01 18.26 26.37
CA LEU A 151 8.96 17.73 25.49
C LEU A 151 9.01 16.20 25.35
N VAL A 152 10.22 15.59 25.41
CA VAL A 152 10.37 14.14 25.26
C VAL A 152 9.59 13.39 26.33
N ASP A 153 8.81 12.40 25.93
CA ASP A 153 7.99 11.53 26.79
C ASP A 153 7.01 12.27 27.75
N TYR A 154 6.62 13.50 27.37
CA TYR A 154 5.69 14.28 28.20
C TYR A 154 4.65 15.06 27.36
N GLU A 155 3.56 14.36 27.03
CA GLU A 155 2.48 14.83 26.17
C GLU A 155 1.88 16.20 26.58
N PRO A 156 1.64 16.53 27.90
CA PRO A 156 1.09 17.82 28.26
C PRO A 156 1.96 19.02 27.81
N ALA A 157 3.29 18.87 27.81
CA ALA A 157 4.20 19.90 27.32
C ALA A 157 4.16 19.97 25.78
N GLN A 158 4.05 18.85 25.08
CA GLN A 158 3.92 18.78 23.63
C GLN A 158 2.64 19.51 23.17
N ILE A 159 1.50 19.24 23.83
CA ILE A 159 0.21 19.92 23.54
C ILE A 159 0.34 21.43 23.73
N LEU A 160 0.98 21.89 24.82
CA LEU A 160 1.14 23.33 25.10
C LEU A 160 2.08 23.97 24.06
N ALA A 161 3.18 23.29 23.70
CA ALA A 161 4.14 23.76 22.71
C ALA A 161 3.51 23.86 21.31
N SER A 162 2.76 22.84 20.87
CA SER A 162 2.02 22.83 19.62
C SER A 162 1.03 24.02 19.58
N LYS A 163 0.17 24.16 20.57
CA LYS A 163 -0.80 25.29 20.67
C LYS A 163 -0.12 26.66 20.69
N SER A 164 1.11 26.77 21.15
CA SER A 164 1.87 28.02 21.15
C SER A 164 2.52 28.37 19.80
N GLY A 165 2.42 27.46 18.82
CA GLY A 165 3.04 27.64 17.50
C GLY A 165 4.55 27.47 17.49
N LEU A 166 5.09 26.60 18.35
CA LEU A 166 6.52 26.31 18.40
C LEU A 166 7.02 25.74 17.05
N SER A 167 6.22 24.96 16.34
CA SER A 167 6.59 24.45 15.01
C SER A 167 6.92 25.54 14.00
N LYS A 168 6.18 26.66 14.01
CA LYS A 168 6.46 27.81 13.13
C LYS A 168 7.78 28.48 13.48
N GLN A 169 8.10 28.59 14.78
CA GLN A 169 9.37 29.16 15.22
C GLN A 169 10.55 28.27 14.83
N LEU A 170 10.42 26.96 15.00
CA LEU A 170 11.43 25.97 14.60
C LEU A 170 11.61 25.92 13.07
N LEU A 171 10.53 26.04 12.31
CA LEU A 171 10.63 26.16 10.86
C LEU A 171 11.41 27.43 10.46
N GLY A 172 11.13 28.57 11.13
CA GLY A 172 11.88 29.79 10.92
C GLY A 172 13.39 29.65 11.20
N LEU A 173 13.76 28.84 12.21
CA LEU A 173 15.15 28.49 12.49
C LEU A 173 15.76 27.65 11.36
N LEU A 174 15.07 26.64 10.88
CA LEU A 174 15.55 25.80 9.77
C LEU A 174 15.71 26.58 8.45
N MET A 175 14.99 27.68 8.27
CA MET A 175 15.10 28.56 7.10
C MET A 175 16.26 29.59 7.20
N LEU A 176 17.04 29.62 8.29
CA LEU A 176 18.18 30.51 8.39
C LEU A 176 19.23 30.17 7.32
N PRO A 177 19.87 31.19 6.72
CA PRO A 177 20.99 30.98 5.80
C PRO A 177 22.12 30.18 6.45
N ASN A 178 22.66 29.22 5.70
CA ASN A 178 23.80 28.39 6.15
C ASN A 178 23.48 27.51 7.38
N ILE A 179 22.25 27.04 7.54
CA ILE A 179 21.81 26.22 8.68
C ILE A 179 22.75 25.01 8.89
N PHE A 180 23.15 24.31 7.84
CA PHE A 180 24.06 23.15 7.91
C PHE A 180 25.51 23.49 8.22
N HIS A 181 25.97 24.74 7.99
CA HIS A 181 27.33 25.15 8.35
C HIS A 181 27.44 25.66 9.79
N LYS A 182 26.44 26.43 10.21
CA LYS A 182 26.50 27.10 11.51
C LYS A 182 25.79 26.34 12.62
N TYR A 183 24.73 25.62 12.25
CA TYR A 183 23.79 25.03 13.19
C TYR A 183 23.52 23.55 12.93
N ALA A 184 24.35 22.86 12.13
CA ALA A 184 24.21 21.45 11.79
C ALA A 184 23.85 20.53 12.99
N PRO A 185 24.54 20.64 14.16
CA PRO A 185 24.25 19.76 15.30
C PRO A 185 22.84 19.89 15.87
N PHE A 186 22.10 20.96 15.50
CA PHE A 186 20.74 21.18 16.00
C PHE A 186 19.66 20.67 15.04
N VAL A 187 19.98 20.42 13.78
CA VAL A 187 19.01 19.97 12.78
C VAL A 187 18.28 18.70 13.23
N PRO A 188 18.98 17.62 13.66
CA PRO A 188 18.30 16.42 14.14
C PRO A 188 17.44 16.67 15.40
N TYR A 189 17.89 17.52 16.32
CA TYR A 189 17.09 17.85 17.51
C TYR A 189 15.83 18.64 17.18
N VAL A 190 15.93 19.62 16.28
CA VAL A 190 14.76 20.36 15.79
C VAL A 190 13.78 19.42 15.12
N CYS A 191 14.27 18.49 14.30
CA CYS A 191 13.44 17.46 13.67
C CYS A 191 12.79 16.55 14.71
N LYS A 192 13.51 16.11 15.75
CA LYS A 192 12.93 15.31 16.85
C LYS A 192 11.83 16.09 17.59
N ILE A 193 12.00 17.38 17.84
CA ILE A 193 10.96 18.21 18.45
C ILE A 193 9.75 18.33 17.53
N LEU A 194 9.93 18.62 16.24
CA LEU A 194 8.84 18.69 15.27
C LEU A 194 8.09 17.35 15.15
N ALA A 195 8.82 16.23 15.23
CA ALA A 195 8.21 14.89 15.25
C ALA A 195 7.31 14.63 16.48
N LEU A 196 7.67 15.22 17.65
CA LEU A 196 6.80 15.18 18.83
C LEU A 196 5.57 16.08 18.69
N LEU A 197 5.71 17.22 18.02
CA LEU A 197 4.62 18.18 17.85
C LEU A 197 3.59 17.69 16.83
N VAL A 198 4.01 17.11 15.71
CA VAL A 198 3.10 16.67 14.62
C VAL A 198 2.12 15.58 15.07
N THR A 199 2.46 14.84 16.13
CA THR A 199 1.56 13.84 16.72
C THR A 199 0.41 14.45 17.51
N GLN A 200 0.44 15.77 17.79
CA GLN A 200 -0.58 16.41 18.61
C GLN A 200 -1.80 16.82 17.77
N ASP A 201 -2.96 16.63 18.36
CA ASP A 201 -4.26 16.97 17.71
C ASP A 201 -4.28 18.43 17.25
N GLY A 202 -4.53 18.63 15.95
CA GLY A 202 -4.65 19.93 15.34
C GLY A 202 -3.31 20.59 14.94
N GLU A 203 -2.16 20.01 15.25
CA GLU A 203 -0.84 20.55 14.88
C GLU A 203 -0.70 20.71 13.37
N ALA A 204 -1.01 19.67 12.60
CA ALA A 204 -0.89 19.71 11.14
C ALA A 204 -1.77 20.81 10.49
N ALA A 205 -2.91 21.16 11.12
CA ALA A 205 -3.78 22.25 10.67
C ALA A 205 -3.27 23.64 11.11
N ALA A 206 -2.56 23.70 12.24
CA ALA A 206 -2.01 24.94 12.81
C ALA A 206 -0.61 25.26 12.28
N ALA A 207 0.14 24.28 11.78
CA ALA A 207 1.48 24.42 11.24
C ALA A 207 1.53 25.40 10.06
N ASP A 208 2.74 25.82 9.71
CA ASP A 208 2.92 26.61 8.49
C ASP A 208 2.61 25.75 7.26
N PRO A 209 1.77 26.23 6.33
CA PRO A 209 1.41 25.45 5.13
C PRO A 209 2.62 25.07 4.25
N THR A 210 3.74 25.75 4.37
CA THR A 210 4.97 25.49 3.60
C THR A 210 5.92 24.50 4.27
N ILE A 211 5.58 24.01 5.47
CA ILE A 211 6.49 23.19 6.29
C ILE A 211 7.01 21.96 5.55
N VAL A 212 6.15 21.25 4.84
CA VAL A 212 6.54 20.06 4.07
C VAL A 212 7.51 20.43 2.96
N GLY A 213 7.19 21.44 2.17
CA GLY A 213 8.07 21.92 1.08
C GLY A 213 9.43 22.38 1.57
N VAL A 214 9.49 23.10 2.68
CA VAL A 214 10.76 23.55 3.30
C VAL A 214 11.58 22.36 3.77
N LEU A 215 11.00 21.41 4.51
CA LEU A 215 11.70 20.23 5.01
C LEU A 215 12.22 19.34 3.88
N LEU A 216 11.41 19.11 2.83
CA LEU A 216 11.85 18.35 1.64
C LEU A 216 12.96 19.10 0.88
N THR A 217 12.88 20.43 0.78
CA THR A 217 13.93 21.25 0.15
C THR A 217 15.24 21.14 0.91
N LEU A 218 15.20 21.16 2.23
CA LEU A 218 16.39 21.00 3.07
C LEU A 218 16.96 19.59 2.95
N ALA A 219 16.13 18.56 2.96
CA ALA A 219 16.56 17.18 2.75
C ALA A 219 17.18 16.96 1.36
N ASP A 220 16.78 17.74 0.34
CA ASP A 220 17.33 17.65 -1.02
C ASP A 220 18.65 18.41 -1.19
N GLN A 221 19.10 19.21 -0.20
CA GLN A 221 20.37 19.92 -0.27
C GLN A 221 21.57 18.96 -0.19
N PRO A 222 22.70 19.32 -0.84
CA PRO A 222 23.90 18.48 -0.84
C PRO A 222 24.39 18.18 0.59
N GLU A 223 24.38 19.17 1.47
CA GLU A 223 24.88 19.06 2.84
C GLU A 223 24.07 18.03 3.66
N ALA A 224 22.74 18.03 3.53
CA ALA A 224 21.89 17.02 4.17
C ALA A 224 22.08 15.63 3.55
N LYS A 225 22.34 15.54 2.25
CA LYS A 225 22.61 14.26 1.57
C LYS A 225 23.97 13.65 1.91
N GLU A 226 24.93 14.46 2.35
CA GLU A 226 26.24 14.00 2.85
C GLU A 226 26.12 13.42 4.27
N ASP A 227 25.17 13.90 5.08
CA ASP A 227 24.88 13.39 6.42
C ASP A 227 23.57 12.62 6.46
N VAL A 228 23.67 11.29 6.57
CA VAL A 228 22.49 10.41 6.53
C VAL A 228 21.51 10.66 7.68
N ASP A 229 21.97 11.05 8.87
CA ASP A 229 21.11 11.36 10.02
C ASP A 229 20.30 12.64 9.79
N ASP A 230 20.93 13.69 9.27
CA ASP A 230 20.25 14.94 8.89
C ASP A 230 19.20 14.68 7.80
N PHE A 231 19.58 13.94 6.75
CA PHE A 231 18.66 13.58 5.67
C PHE A 231 17.45 12.79 6.17
N VAL A 232 17.70 11.74 6.95
CA VAL A 232 16.63 10.87 7.48
C VAL A 232 15.71 11.66 8.42
N SER A 233 16.30 12.49 9.30
CA SER A 233 15.55 13.31 10.25
C SER A 233 14.63 14.31 9.56
N LEU A 234 15.13 15.05 8.57
CA LEU A 234 14.35 16.02 7.79
C LEU A 234 13.24 15.34 6.97
N ALA A 235 13.59 14.29 6.25
CA ALA A 235 12.64 13.55 5.42
C ALA A 235 11.53 12.90 6.27
N ALA A 236 11.88 12.26 7.39
CA ALA A 236 10.89 11.61 8.26
C ALA A 236 9.86 12.59 8.81
N VAL A 237 10.31 13.77 9.24
CA VAL A 237 9.41 14.81 9.75
C VAL A 237 8.55 15.40 8.63
N ALA A 238 9.11 15.62 7.44
CA ALA A 238 8.34 16.07 6.28
C ALA A 238 7.19 15.10 5.98
N LEU A 239 7.47 13.78 6.01
CA LEU A 239 6.46 12.74 5.77
C LEU A 239 5.41 12.67 6.89
N ALA A 240 5.80 12.92 8.14
CA ALA A 240 4.86 12.97 9.26
C ALA A 240 3.83 14.11 9.09
N TYR A 241 4.26 15.29 8.67
CA TYR A 241 3.34 16.38 8.32
C TYR A 241 2.52 16.08 7.04
N LEU A 242 3.14 15.41 6.05
CA LEU A 242 2.50 15.05 4.79
C LEU A 242 1.38 13.99 4.95
N ALA A 243 1.26 13.35 6.10
CA ALA A 243 0.09 12.53 6.44
C ALA A 243 -1.22 13.34 6.45
N SER A 244 -1.15 14.66 6.59
CA SER A 244 -2.31 15.56 6.51
C SER A 244 -2.73 15.81 5.06
N GLU A 245 -3.97 15.50 4.71
CA GLU A 245 -4.55 15.74 3.38
C GLU A 245 -4.44 17.22 2.96
N ALA A 246 -4.62 18.16 3.91
CA ALA A 246 -4.48 19.59 3.64
C ALA A 246 -3.06 19.97 3.21
N LEU A 247 -2.03 19.36 3.82
CA LEU A 247 -0.64 19.60 3.46
C LEU A 247 -0.26 18.86 2.16
N GLN A 248 -0.87 17.70 1.85
CA GLN A 248 -0.74 17.06 0.52
C GLN A 248 -1.29 17.98 -0.57
N HIS A 249 -2.50 18.52 -0.38
CA HIS A 249 -3.09 19.49 -1.31
C HIS A 249 -2.19 20.71 -1.51
N ARG A 250 -1.56 21.19 -0.45
CA ARG A 250 -0.65 22.34 -0.53
C ARG A 250 0.60 22.00 -1.32
N LEU A 251 1.25 20.87 -1.04
CA LEU A 251 2.43 20.40 -1.78
C LEU A 251 2.16 20.28 -3.29
N ILE A 252 0.97 19.75 -3.66
CA ILE A 252 0.53 19.63 -5.05
C ILE A 252 0.27 21.00 -5.67
N ALA A 253 -0.41 21.90 -4.96
CA ALA A 253 -0.78 23.23 -5.45
C ALA A 253 0.45 24.13 -5.67
N ASP A 254 1.49 23.97 -4.86
CA ASP A 254 2.76 24.69 -4.98
C ASP A 254 3.74 24.07 -6.00
N ASP A 255 3.31 23.01 -6.73
CA ASP A 255 4.13 22.26 -7.71
C ASP A 255 5.44 21.69 -7.11
N GLN A 256 5.40 21.25 -5.86
CA GLN A 256 6.58 20.79 -5.13
C GLN A 256 6.70 19.26 -5.02
N VAL A 257 5.86 18.49 -5.70
CA VAL A 257 5.93 17.01 -5.67
C VAL A 257 7.26 16.48 -6.20
N MET A 258 7.94 17.22 -7.08
CA MET A 258 9.29 16.85 -7.54
C MET A 258 10.30 16.74 -6.40
N LEU A 259 10.15 17.51 -5.30
CA LEU A 259 11.00 17.39 -4.12
C LEU A 259 10.80 16.05 -3.42
N LEU A 260 9.53 15.59 -3.31
CA LEU A 260 9.23 14.27 -2.76
C LEU A 260 9.87 13.16 -3.61
N LEU A 261 9.83 13.28 -4.95
CA LEU A 261 10.48 12.32 -5.85
C LEU A 261 12.02 12.37 -5.73
N ALA A 262 12.62 13.56 -5.56
CA ALA A 262 14.07 13.70 -5.38
C ALA A 262 14.52 13.05 -4.06
N VAL A 263 13.80 13.29 -2.96
CA VAL A 263 14.05 12.64 -1.66
C VAL A 263 13.85 11.14 -1.74
N PHE A 264 12.79 10.68 -2.43
CA PHE A 264 12.54 9.26 -2.68
C PHE A 264 13.72 8.62 -3.44
N TYR A 265 14.17 9.27 -4.51
CA TYR A 265 15.30 8.78 -5.31
C TYR A 265 16.58 8.68 -4.49
N HIS A 266 16.93 9.73 -3.74
CA HIS A 266 18.14 9.72 -2.91
C HIS A 266 18.08 8.63 -1.82
N ALA A 267 16.93 8.46 -1.15
CA ALA A 267 16.77 7.42 -0.15
C ALA A 267 16.97 6.00 -0.71
N HIS A 268 16.63 5.73 -1.97
CA HIS A 268 16.69 4.38 -2.55
C HIS A 268 17.94 4.12 -3.38
N VAL A 269 18.55 5.16 -3.94
CA VAL A 269 19.69 5.05 -4.86
C VAL A 269 20.94 5.70 -4.29
N GLY A 270 20.80 6.83 -3.60
CA GLY A 270 21.93 7.61 -3.07
C GLY A 270 22.51 7.06 -1.77
N ILE A 271 21.73 6.35 -0.96
CA ILE A 271 22.19 5.82 0.33
C ILE A 271 22.53 4.34 0.20
N ASP A 272 23.80 4.01 0.41
CA ASP A 272 24.27 2.63 0.59
C ASP A 272 24.22 2.29 2.09
N TYR A 273 23.11 1.62 2.50
CA TYR A 273 22.94 1.24 3.89
C TYR A 273 23.85 0.08 4.35
N GLU A 274 24.49 -0.65 3.42
CA GLU A 274 25.51 -1.67 3.76
C GLU A 274 26.81 -1.01 4.23
N ALA A 275 27.01 0.27 3.90
CA ALA A 275 28.15 1.06 4.34
C ALA A 275 27.92 1.79 5.69
N ILE A 276 26.73 1.68 6.30
CA ILE A 276 26.38 2.33 7.57
C ILE A 276 26.66 1.35 8.72
N ASP A 277 27.54 1.75 9.63
CA ASP A 277 27.91 0.93 10.81
C ASP A 277 26.87 0.98 11.93
N ASP A 278 26.00 2.00 11.99
CA ASP A 278 24.97 2.20 13.00
C ASP A 278 23.69 1.43 12.63
N GLU A 279 23.38 0.36 13.39
CA GLU A 279 22.21 -0.48 13.18
C GLU A 279 20.88 0.29 13.35
N ASP A 280 20.83 1.26 14.26
CA ASP A 280 19.64 2.09 14.50
C ASP A 280 19.39 3.01 13.30
N LEU A 281 20.43 3.61 12.75
CA LEU A 281 20.33 4.43 11.55
C LEU A 281 19.92 3.59 10.32
N VAL A 282 20.46 2.37 10.18
CA VAL A 282 20.00 1.41 9.13
C VAL A 282 18.52 1.12 9.26
N ALA A 283 18.02 0.90 10.48
CA ALA A 283 16.58 0.66 10.71
C ALA A 283 15.75 1.90 10.34
N GLN A 284 16.22 3.11 10.67
CA GLN A 284 15.56 4.35 10.32
C GLN A 284 15.51 4.57 8.80
N VAL A 285 16.60 4.30 8.06
CA VAL A 285 16.63 4.38 6.59
C VAL A 285 15.61 3.40 5.97
N LYS A 286 15.53 2.16 6.48
CA LYS A 286 14.53 1.18 6.00
C LYS A 286 13.10 1.66 6.26
N GLN A 287 12.84 2.19 7.44
CA GLN A 287 11.54 2.77 7.80
C GLN A 287 11.20 3.97 6.91
N LEU A 288 12.17 4.86 6.66
CA LEU A 288 12.01 6.02 5.77
C LEU A 288 11.62 5.59 4.36
N ARG A 289 12.29 4.58 3.79
CA ARG A 289 11.96 4.03 2.45
C ARG A 289 10.51 3.56 2.36
N SER A 290 10.02 2.86 3.40
CA SER A 290 8.64 2.41 3.48
C SER A 290 7.66 3.59 3.58
N SER A 291 7.96 4.56 4.44
CA SER A 291 7.14 5.76 4.63
C SER A 291 7.07 6.64 3.38
N LEU A 292 8.18 6.75 2.63
CA LEU A 292 8.23 7.47 1.34
C LEU A 292 7.30 6.84 0.30
N LEU A 293 7.27 5.49 0.23
CA LEU A 293 6.37 4.80 -0.69
C LEU A 293 4.90 5.05 -0.32
N SER A 294 4.57 5.01 0.97
CA SER A 294 3.21 5.33 1.45
C SER A 294 2.83 6.77 1.13
N ALA A 295 3.71 7.73 1.44
CA ALA A 295 3.46 9.14 1.16
C ALA A 295 3.27 9.42 -0.34
N LEU A 296 4.05 8.77 -1.21
CA LEU A 296 3.86 8.89 -2.66
C LEU A 296 2.52 8.29 -3.10
N ALA A 297 2.08 7.19 -2.47
CA ALA A 297 0.76 6.62 -2.70
C ALA A 297 -0.36 7.60 -2.35
N ASP A 298 -0.27 8.20 -1.16
CA ASP A 298 -1.28 9.13 -0.66
C ASP A 298 -1.33 10.40 -1.51
N VAL A 299 -0.18 11.02 -1.80
CA VAL A 299 -0.08 12.21 -2.64
C VAL A 299 -0.60 11.94 -4.05
N SER A 300 -0.17 10.84 -4.69
CA SER A 300 -0.63 10.50 -6.05
C SER A 300 -2.09 10.05 -6.07
N GLY A 301 -2.60 9.53 -4.96
CA GLY A 301 -4.00 9.14 -4.76
C GLY A 301 -4.95 10.32 -4.56
N ASN A 302 -4.43 11.48 -4.22
CA ASN A 302 -5.20 12.68 -3.99
C ASN A 302 -5.86 13.19 -5.28
N ASP A 303 -7.13 13.57 -5.22
CA ASP A 303 -7.91 14.02 -6.38
C ASP A 303 -7.34 15.25 -7.09
N SER A 304 -6.57 16.09 -6.39
CA SER A 304 -5.89 17.24 -6.99
C SER A 304 -4.68 16.85 -7.84
N PHE A 305 -4.03 15.72 -7.56
CA PHE A 305 -2.83 15.28 -8.26
C PHE A 305 -3.04 15.10 -9.77
N ALA A 306 -4.02 14.28 -10.16
CA ALA A 306 -4.31 14.02 -11.57
C ALA A 306 -4.87 15.27 -12.30
N ARG A 307 -5.41 16.25 -11.57
CA ARG A 307 -5.87 17.53 -12.13
C ARG A 307 -4.72 18.51 -12.37
N THR A 308 -3.72 18.51 -11.49
CA THR A 308 -2.56 19.41 -11.56
C THR A 308 -1.50 18.87 -12.52
N TYR A 309 -1.23 17.56 -12.49
CA TYR A 309 -0.16 16.93 -13.25
C TYR A 309 -0.70 16.17 -14.47
N SER A 310 -0.66 16.81 -15.65
CA SER A 310 -0.89 16.10 -16.91
C SER A 310 0.27 15.15 -17.21
N LEU A 311 0.04 14.11 -18.04
CA LEU A 311 1.08 13.14 -18.41
C LEU A 311 2.32 13.76 -19.09
N SER A 312 2.21 14.96 -19.63
CA SER A 312 3.33 15.72 -20.20
C SER A 312 4.09 16.57 -19.16
N ASN A 313 3.61 16.65 -17.91
CA ASN A 313 4.28 17.38 -16.84
C ASN A 313 5.53 16.62 -16.34
N GLY A 314 6.48 17.33 -15.71
CA GLY A 314 7.73 16.76 -15.21
C GLY A 314 7.54 15.60 -14.22
N VAL A 315 6.56 15.69 -13.32
CA VAL A 315 6.30 14.64 -12.30
C VAL A 315 5.93 13.30 -12.95
N PRO A 316 4.87 13.18 -13.80
CA PRO A 316 4.59 11.93 -14.49
C PRO A 316 5.71 11.47 -15.45
N GLN A 317 6.45 12.38 -16.06
CA GLN A 317 7.59 12.01 -16.92
C GLN A 317 8.71 11.36 -16.11
N THR A 318 9.04 11.89 -14.93
CA THR A 318 10.01 11.27 -14.02
C THR A 318 9.58 9.87 -13.61
N LEU A 319 8.28 9.68 -13.30
CA LEU A 319 7.74 8.36 -12.97
C LEU A 319 7.82 7.38 -14.16
N LEU A 320 7.56 7.86 -15.39
CA LEU A 320 7.73 7.06 -16.59
C LEU A 320 9.18 6.68 -16.86
N ASP A 321 10.13 7.57 -16.54
CA ASP A 321 11.55 7.28 -16.67
C ASP A 321 12.02 6.26 -15.61
N TRP A 322 11.52 6.33 -14.39
CA TRP A 322 11.73 5.29 -13.38
C TRP A 322 11.19 3.93 -13.85
N LEU A 323 10.00 3.93 -14.44
CA LEU A 323 9.38 2.71 -14.96
C LEU A 323 10.24 2.05 -16.06
N ARG A 324 10.90 2.86 -16.90
CA ARG A 324 11.79 2.41 -17.97
C ARG A 324 13.15 1.92 -17.48
N GLY A 325 13.51 2.21 -16.22
CA GLY A 325 14.78 1.82 -15.62
C GLY A 325 15.91 2.85 -15.75
N GLY A 326 15.59 4.12 -16.09
CA GLY A 326 16.57 5.18 -16.27
C GLY A 326 17.43 5.04 -17.54
N ASN A 327 18.29 6.04 -17.80
CA ASN A 327 19.18 6.07 -18.99
C ASN A 327 20.53 5.39 -18.76
N ASP A 328 20.83 4.90 -17.56
CA ASP A 328 22.14 4.35 -17.22
C ASP A 328 22.19 2.87 -17.55
N ASN A 329 23.01 2.53 -18.54
CA ASN A 329 23.23 1.17 -19.03
C ASN A 329 23.88 0.22 -18.00
N GLU A 330 24.18 0.67 -16.79
CA GLU A 330 24.81 -0.11 -15.71
C GLU A 330 23.99 -0.18 -14.41
N SER A 331 22.86 0.52 -14.31
CA SER A 331 22.05 0.49 -13.10
C SER A 331 21.37 -0.87 -12.96
N LYS A 332 21.75 -1.63 -11.95
CA LYS A 332 20.97 -2.76 -11.41
C LYS A 332 19.49 -2.35 -11.42
N LYS A 333 18.62 -3.19 -11.99
CA LYS A 333 17.16 -3.00 -11.99
C LYS A 333 16.72 -2.51 -10.61
N ASN A 334 16.34 -1.23 -10.49
CA ASN A 334 15.89 -0.69 -9.21
C ASN A 334 14.39 -0.89 -9.08
N LEU A 335 14.00 -2.10 -8.64
CA LEU A 335 12.60 -2.49 -8.51
C LEU A 335 11.81 -1.60 -7.55
N PHE A 336 12.48 -0.89 -6.62
CA PHE A 336 11.80 0.05 -5.72
C PHE A 336 11.29 1.29 -6.47
N LEU A 337 12.11 1.88 -7.35
CA LEU A 337 11.67 3.00 -8.19
C LEU A 337 10.56 2.59 -9.14
N GLN A 338 10.65 1.40 -9.73
CA GLN A 338 9.64 0.86 -10.62
C GLN A 338 8.33 0.54 -9.90
N SER A 339 8.39 0.04 -8.66
CA SER A 339 7.20 -0.15 -7.80
C SER A 339 6.51 1.16 -7.48
N ALA A 340 7.29 2.18 -7.10
CA ALA A 340 6.78 3.51 -6.83
C ALA A 340 6.12 4.14 -8.06
N ALA A 341 6.76 3.98 -9.23
CA ALA A 341 6.19 4.45 -10.50
C ALA A 341 4.88 3.73 -10.86
N CYS A 342 4.82 2.40 -10.70
CA CYS A 342 3.59 1.63 -10.91
C CYS A 342 2.46 2.10 -10.01
N LEU A 343 2.74 2.38 -8.74
CA LEU A 343 1.77 2.83 -7.77
C LEU A 343 1.24 4.22 -8.12
N ALA A 344 2.13 5.20 -8.34
CA ALA A 344 1.74 6.57 -8.62
C ALA A 344 1.06 6.72 -10.00
N LEU A 345 1.60 6.10 -11.07
CA LEU A 345 0.96 6.08 -12.38
C LEU A 345 -0.35 5.29 -12.38
N GLY A 346 -0.46 4.27 -11.52
CA GLY A 346 -1.71 3.55 -11.27
C GLY A 346 -2.82 4.47 -10.76
N ASN A 347 -2.50 5.40 -9.88
CA ASN A 347 -3.43 6.41 -9.39
C ASN A 347 -3.81 7.44 -10.48
N VAL A 348 -2.87 7.84 -11.33
CA VAL A 348 -3.13 8.71 -12.50
C VAL A 348 -4.01 8.01 -13.54
N SER A 349 -3.88 6.69 -13.70
CA SER A 349 -4.59 5.90 -14.71
C SER A 349 -6.07 5.59 -14.38
N ARG A 350 -6.69 6.29 -13.42
CA ARG A 350 -8.11 6.07 -13.04
C ARG A 350 -9.10 6.50 -14.11
N SER A 351 -8.72 7.35 -15.06
CA SER A 351 -9.54 7.72 -16.20
C SER A 351 -9.19 6.93 -17.45
N ASP A 352 -10.20 6.61 -18.30
CA ASP A 352 -9.99 5.92 -19.56
C ASP A 352 -9.01 6.68 -20.48
N ALA A 353 -9.11 8.00 -20.52
CA ALA A 353 -8.25 8.83 -21.35
C ALA A 353 -6.78 8.72 -20.92
N ALA A 354 -6.48 8.80 -19.62
CA ALA A 354 -5.13 8.63 -19.10
C ALA A 354 -4.60 7.20 -19.34
N SER A 355 -5.42 6.18 -19.10
CA SER A 355 -5.07 4.78 -19.38
C SER A 355 -4.76 4.54 -20.85
N ILE A 356 -5.54 5.12 -21.76
CA ILE A 356 -5.30 5.02 -23.22
C ILE A 356 -3.99 5.69 -23.59
N ALA A 357 -3.75 6.92 -23.14
CA ALA A 357 -2.52 7.65 -23.42
C ALA A 357 -1.29 6.90 -22.87
N LEU A 358 -1.35 6.38 -21.64
CA LEU A 358 -0.25 5.62 -21.04
C LEU A 358 0.14 4.37 -21.87
N VAL A 359 -0.82 3.71 -22.50
CA VAL A 359 -0.55 2.54 -23.34
C VAL A 359 -0.14 2.97 -24.76
N GLN A 360 -0.87 3.87 -25.41
CA GLN A 360 -0.73 4.17 -26.82
C GLN A 360 0.38 5.17 -27.12
N ASP A 361 0.48 6.23 -26.31
CA ASP A 361 1.43 7.32 -26.54
C ASP A 361 2.74 7.09 -25.78
N TYR A 362 2.65 6.68 -24.51
CA TYR A 362 3.82 6.53 -23.63
C TYR A 362 4.37 5.11 -23.52
N ARG A 363 3.63 4.09 -24.00
CA ARG A 363 4.02 2.67 -24.00
C ARG A 363 4.47 2.15 -22.61
N ALA A 364 3.82 2.64 -21.57
CA ALA A 364 4.16 2.34 -20.17
C ALA A 364 4.11 0.83 -19.82
N HIS A 365 3.41 0.02 -20.60
CA HIS A 365 3.32 -1.43 -20.41
C HIS A 365 4.57 -2.19 -20.91
N GLU A 366 5.31 -1.67 -21.91
CA GLU A 366 6.42 -2.41 -22.53
C GLU A 366 7.56 -2.76 -21.53
N PRO A 367 8.05 -1.84 -20.67
CA PRO A 367 9.04 -2.19 -19.66
C PRO A 367 8.51 -3.21 -18.65
N LEU A 368 7.21 -3.15 -18.31
CA LEU A 368 6.59 -4.11 -17.38
C LEU A 368 6.49 -5.52 -17.98
N VAL A 369 6.14 -5.62 -19.27
CA VAL A 369 6.16 -6.92 -19.98
C VAL A 369 7.54 -7.57 -19.90
N LYS A 370 8.62 -6.81 -20.11
CA LYS A 370 10.00 -7.30 -20.02
C LYS A 370 10.34 -7.78 -18.61
N LEU A 371 10.02 -6.96 -17.60
CA LEU A 371 10.34 -7.28 -16.20
C LEU A 371 9.53 -8.46 -15.67
N ILE A 372 8.22 -8.50 -15.97
CA ILE A 372 7.37 -9.62 -15.57
C ILE A 372 7.78 -10.91 -16.28
N SER A 373 8.29 -10.84 -17.50
CA SER A 373 8.75 -12.02 -18.25
C SER A 373 10.14 -12.51 -17.84
N ASP A 374 10.87 -11.74 -17.05
CA ASP A 374 12.17 -12.10 -16.55
C ASP A 374 12.05 -13.04 -15.33
N PRO A 375 12.53 -14.31 -15.41
CA PRO A 375 12.42 -15.25 -14.30
C PRO A 375 13.20 -14.84 -13.06
N ASP A 376 14.25 -14.00 -13.21
CA ASP A 376 15.07 -13.51 -12.10
C ASP A 376 14.35 -12.40 -11.30
N VAL A 377 13.28 -11.83 -11.83
CA VAL A 377 12.44 -10.87 -11.12
C VAL A 377 11.44 -11.63 -10.26
N THR A 378 11.74 -11.76 -8.97
CA THR A 378 10.95 -12.50 -7.98
C THR A 378 10.36 -11.60 -6.89
N ASP A 379 10.65 -10.29 -6.90
CA ASP A 379 10.14 -9.35 -5.93
C ASP A 379 8.60 -9.26 -6.00
N SER A 380 7.94 -9.76 -4.96
CA SER A 380 6.49 -9.87 -4.91
C SER A 380 5.79 -8.51 -4.79
N GLN A 381 6.44 -7.53 -4.17
CA GLN A 381 5.90 -6.17 -4.02
C GLN A 381 5.87 -5.46 -5.37
N PHE A 382 6.97 -5.52 -6.12
CA PHE A 382 7.03 -4.99 -7.47
C PHE A 382 6.02 -5.68 -8.39
N LEU A 383 6.00 -7.01 -8.42
CA LEU A 383 5.10 -7.77 -9.29
C LEU A 383 3.62 -7.46 -8.99
N HIS A 384 3.26 -7.30 -7.71
CA HIS A 384 1.91 -6.91 -7.32
C HIS A 384 1.56 -5.49 -7.75
N ALA A 385 2.47 -4.51 -7.56
CA ALA A 385 2.29 -3.13 -8.01
C ALA A 385 2.14 -3.05 -9.54
N ALA A 386 2.98 -3.78 -10.28
CA ALA A 386 2.91 -3.88 -11.74
C ALA A 386 1.58 -4.47 -12.21
N CYS A 387 1.13 -5.59 -11.64
CA CYS A 387 -0.18 -6.17 -11.96
C CYS A 387 -1.33 -5.21 -11.65
N SER A 388 -1.27 -4.49 -10.54
CA SER A 388 -2.31 -3.52 -10.14
C SER A 388 -2.38 -2.34 -11.10
N PHE A 389 -1.25 -1.80 -11.52
CA PHE A 389 -1.21 -0.74 -12.53
C PHE A 389 -1.73 -1.25 -13.88
N LEU A 390 -1.26 -2.40 -14.36
CA LEU A 390 -1.70 -3.01 -15.61
C LEU A 390 -3.20 -3.34 -15.62
N LYS A 391 -3.80 -3.66 -14.48
CA LYS A 391 -5.26 -3.82 -14.35
C LYS A 391 -6.00 -2.55 -14.73
N ASN A 392 -5.55 -1.39 -14.26
CA ASN A 392 -6.15 -0.11 -14.64
C ASN A 392 -6.00 0.14 -16.16
N LEU A 393 -4.82 -0.13 -16.71
CA LEU A 393 -4.57 0.02 -18.15
C LEU A 393 -5.40 -0.94 -19.02
N ALA A 394 -5.82 -2.10 -18.48
CA ALA A 394 -6.63 -3.09 -19.18
C ALA A 394 -8.15 -2.80 -19.17
N ILE A 395 -8.62 -1.77 -18.44
CA ILE A 395 -10.04 -1.42 -18.38
C ILE A 395 -10.55 -0.93 -19.75
N PRO A 396 -9.92 0.06 -20.42
CA PRO A 396 -10.37 0.52 -21.72
C PRO A 396 -10.24 -0.58 -22.80
N LEU A 397 -11.31 -0.77 -23.57
CA LEU A 397 -11.33 -1.80 -24.62
C LEU A 397 -10.21 -1.60 -25.66
N GLY A 398 -9.91 -0.34 -26.03
CA GLY A 398 -8.89 0.00 -27.02
C GLY A 398 -7.46 -0.40 -26.64
N ASN A 399 -7.17 -0.63 -25.34
CA ASN A 399 -5.85 -1.02 -24.89
C ASN A 399 -5.61 -2.53 -24.94
N LYS A 400 -6.68 -3.36 -24.87
CA LYS A 400 -6.56 -4.79 -24.59
C LYS A 400 -5.72 -5.55 -25.62
N SER A 401 -5.87 -5.23 -26.89
CA SER A 401 -5.07 -5.84 -27.97
C SER A 401 -3.59 -5.44 -27.93
N GLN A 402 -3.27 -4.23 -27.45
CA GLN A 402 -1.88 -3.78 -27.30
C GLN A 402 -1.20 -4.40 -26.05
N LEU A 403 -2.00 -4.83 -25.07
CA LEU A 403 -1.56 -5.50 -23.86
C LEU A 403 -1.51 -7.04 -24.02
N ALA A 404 -1.67 -7.57 -25.22
CA ALA A 404 -1.78 -9.00 -25.49
C ALA A 404 -0.52 -9.78 -25.06
N ASP A 405 0.68 -9.19 -25.15
CA ASP A 405 1.94 -9.82 -24.76
C ASP A 405 1.99 -10.21 -23.27
N LEU A 406 1.17 -9.57 -22.43
CA LEU A 406 1.00 -9.97 -21.02
C LEU A 406 0.45 -11.39 -20.88
N LEU A 407 -0.27 -11.90 -21.87
CA LEU A 407 -0.89 -13.22 -21.86
C LEU A 407 0.05 -14.36 -22.31
N LEU A 408 1.26 -14.04 -22.74
CA LEU A 408 2.28 -15.03 -23.09
C LEU A 408 2.66 -15.87 -21.86
N PRO A 409 2.94 -17.17 -22.01
CA PRO A 409 3.21 -18.09 -20.89
C PRO A 409 4.30 -17.63 -19.93
N GLN A 410 5.33 -16.95 -20.44
CA GLN A 410 6.47 -16.45 -19.67
C GLN A 410 6.16 -15.13 -18.93
N CYS A 411 5.05 -14.44 -19.22
CA CYS A 411 4.68 -13.16 -18.61
C CYS A 411 3.72 -13.36 -17.43
N VAL A 412 2.50 -12.82 -17.47
CA VAL A 412 1.53 -12.93 -16.37
C VAL A 412 1.19 -14.38 -16.01
N PRO A 413 1.03 -15.34 -16.95
CA PRO A 413 0.73 -16.71 -16.60
C PRO A 413 1.78 -17.42 -15.74
N ARG A 414 3.09 -17.03 -15.81
CA ARG A 414 4.11 -17.59 -14.91
C ARG A 414 3.81 -17.31 -13.43
N LEU A 415 3.13 -16.18 -13.13
CA LEU A 415 2.83 -15.77 -11.76
C LEU A 415 1.77 -16.68 -11.10
N TYR A 416 1.03 -17.45 -11.89
CA TYR A 416 0.04 -18.40 -11.34
C TYR A 416 0.69 -19.56 -10.57
N SER A 417 1.97 -19.84 -10.81
CA SER A 417 2.73 -20.90 -10.11
C SER A 417 3.35 -20.45 -8.79
N LEU A 418 3.22 -19.17 -8.41
CA LEU A 418 3.79 -18.64 -7.16
C LEU A 418 2.83 -18.89 -5.98
N ASP A 419 2.72 -20.16 -5.56
CA ASP A 419 1.77 -20.61 -4.55
C ASP A 419 2.02 -20.01 -3.15
N THR A 420 3.24 -19.49 -2.90
CA THR A 420 3.61 -18.81 -1.66
C THR A 420 3.06 -17.37 -1.55
N VAL A 421 2.53 -16.79 -2.65
CA VAL A 421 2.06 -15.41 -2.68
C VAL A 421 0.64 -15.35 -3.29
N PRO A 422 -0.42 -15.79 -2.57
CA PRO A 422 -1.79 -15.85 -3.09
C PRO A 422 -2.35 -14.52 -3.60
N GLN A 423 -1.92 -13.40 -3.00
CA GLN A 423 -2.32 -12.05 -3.41
C GLN A 423 -1.83 -11.73 -4.84
N LEU A 424 -0.61 -12.15 -5.17
CA LEU A 424 -0.04 -11.96 -6.50
C LEU A 424 -0.76 -12.86 -7.53
N GLN A 425 -1.05 -14.11 -7.19
CA GLN A 425 -1.85 -14.99 -8.05
C GLN A 425 -3.23 -14.36 -8.35
N PHE A 426 -3.89 -13.84 -7.34
CA PHE A 426 -5.17 -13.15 -7.50
C PHE A 426 -5.06 -11.91 -8.39
N ALA A 427 -4.03 -11.06 -8.19
CA ALA A 427 -3.80 -9.87 -9.02
C ALA A 427 -3.54 -10.26 -10.49
N ALA A 428 -2.73 -11.28 -10.72
CA ALA A 428 -2.38 -11.79 -12.04
C ALA A 428 -3.60 -12.38 -12.80
N VAL A 429 -4.40 -13.24 -12.16
CA VAL A 429 -5.58 -13.83 -12.80
C VAL A 429 -6.69 -12.80 -13.01
N SER A 430 -6.83 -11.82 -12.10
CA SER A 430 -7.76 -10.70 -12.27
C SER A 430 -7.39 -9.81 -13.46
N LEU A 431 -6.09 -9.53 -13.65
CA LEU A 431 -5.59 -8.83 -14.84
C LEU A 431 -5.92 -9.62 -16.10
N THR A 432 -5.64 -10.92 -16.12
CA THR A 432 -5.96 -11.80 -17.24
C THR A 432 -7.44 -11.74 -17.59
N ARG A 433 -8.34 -11.84 -16.61
CA ARG A 433 -9.78 -11.71 -16.85
C ARG A 433 -10.14 -10.38 -17.52
N LEU A 434 -9.58 -9.26 -17.08
CA LEU A 434 -9.84 -7.97 -17.70
C LEU A 434 -9.39 -7.93 -19.17
N LEU A 435 -8.25 -8.52 -19.47
CA LEU A 435 -7.73 -8.61 -20.85
C LEU A 435 -8.58 -9.47 -21.76
N LEU A 436 -9.24 -10.52 -21.22
CA LEU A 436 -10.10 -11.42 -22.00
C LEU A 436 -11.49 -10.86 -22.26
N LEU A 437 -12.03 -10.03 -21.35
CA LEU A 437 -13.38 -9.50 -21.45
C LEU A 437 -13.56 -8.67 -22.73
N ASN A 438 -14.46 -9.09 -23.62
CA ASN A 438 -14.80 -8.42 -24.88
C ASN A 438 -13.60 -8.24 -25.84
N CYS A 439 -12.58 -9.09 -25.75
CA CYS A 439 -11.43 -9.11 -26.65
C CYS A 439 -11.16 -10.52 -27.16
N THR A 440 -11.77 -10.86 -28.31
CA THR A 440 -11.64 -12.18 -28.93
C THR A 440 -10.21 -12.51 -29.35
N ALA A 441 -9.43 -11.53 -29.79
CA ALA A 441 -8.03 -11.70 -30.17
C ALA A 441 -7.21 -12.23 -28.98
N ASN A 442 -7.40 -11.68 -27.79
CA ASN A 442 -6.72 -12.12 -26.58
C ASN A 442 -7.17 -13.54 -26.15
N VAL A 443 -8.45 -13.86 -26.34
CA VAL A 443 -8.96 -15.23 -26.07
C VAL A 443 -8.27 -16.23 -26.99
N TRP A 444 -8.12 -15.93 -28.28
CA TRP A 444 -7.40 -16.79 -29.20
C TRP A 444 -5.94 -16.99 -28.80
N GLN A 445 -5.28 -15.94 -28.40
CA GLN A 445 -3.87 -15.98 -28.02
C GLN A 445 -3.63 -16.96 -26.86
N ILE A 446 -4.45 -16.93 -25.81
CA ILE A 446 -4.25 -17.83 -24.66
C ILE A 446 -4.67 -19.28 -24.91
N CYS A 447 -5.53 -19.50 -25.90
CA CYS A 447 -5.98 -20.84 -26.29
C CYS A 447 -5.05 -21.52 -27.33
N THR A 448 -4.11 -20.77 -27.89
CA THR A 448 -3.19 -21.25 -28.93
C THR A 448 -1.82 -21.57 -28.32
N PRO A 449 -1.24 -22.75 -28.59
CA PRO A 449 0.12 -23.04 -28.15
C PRO A 449 1.12 -22.02 -28.73
N PRO A 450 2.14 -21.60 -27.98
CA PRO A 450 3.15 -20.66 -28.47
C PRO A 450 3.91 -21.26 -29.67
N LEU A 451 4.09 -20.46 -30.73
CA LEU A 451 4.85 -20.85 -31.89
C LEU A 451 6.32 -21.02 -31.50
N LYS A 452 6.90 -22.21 -31.67
CA LYS A 452 8.33 -22.45 -31.49
C LYS A 452 9.11 -21.61 -32.49
N ASN A 453 9.88 -20.64 -32.02
CA ASN A 453 10.87 -19.94 -32.83
C ASN A 453 11.95 -20.94 -33.25
N LYS A 454 11.94 -21.36 -34.52
CA LYS A 454 13.00 -22.10 -35.18
C LYS A 454 14.25 -21.19 -35.39
N LYS A 455 14.93 -20.82 -34.33
CA LYS A 455 16.27 -20.20 -34.39
C LYS A 455 16.99 -20.49 -33.08
N GLU A 456 17.59 -21.68 -33.07
CA GLU A 456 18.85 -21.99 -32.40
C GLU A 456 19.25 -23.43 -32.76
N THR A 457 19.59 -23.63 -34.02
CA THR A 457 20.43 -24.77 -34.40
C THR A 457 21.87 -24.38 -34.13
N CYS A 458 22.34 -24.53 -32.90
CA CYS A 458 23.75 -24.60 -32.63
C CYS A 458 24.28 -25.96 -33.15
N SER A 459 25.02 -25.85 -34.22
CA SER A 459 25.83 -26.93 -34.76
C SER A 459 27.03 -27.24 -33.85
N SER A 460 26.95 -28.29 -33.05
CA SER A 460 28.11 -29.10 -32.67
C SER A 460 27.65 -30.47 -32.15
N PRO A 461 28.24 -31.56 -32.64
CA PRO A 461 27.89 -32.89 -32.22
C PRO A 461 28.68 -33.28 -30.98
N CYS A 462 28.03 -33.63 -29.90
CA CYS A 462 28.61 -34.40 -28.80
C CYS A 462 27.83 -35.69 -28.57
N PRO A 463 28.51 -36.79 -28.18
CA PRO A 463 28.03 -38.13 -28.35
C PRO A 463 27.04 -38.60 -27.27
N ALA A 464 26.24 -39.59 -27.68
CA ALA A 464 25.21 -40.27 -26.93
C ALA A 464 25.62 -40.75 -25.53
N SER A 465 24.84 -40.40 -24.52
CA SER A 465 24.61 -41.23 -23.36
C SER A 465 23.11 -41.31 -23.08
N SER A 466 22.65 -42.55 -23.09
CA SER A 466 21.28 -42.98 -22.91
C SER A 466 20.77 -42.67 -21.49
N ALA A 467 19.79 -41.76 -21.35
CA ALA A 467 18.82 -41.76 -20.25
C ALA A 467 17.46 -41.38 -20.82
N LYS A 468 16.56 -42.34 -20.88
CA LYS A 468 15.16 -42.12 -21.16
C LYS A 468 14.60 -41.34 -19.98
N SER A 469 14.21 -40.09 -20.18
CA SER A 469 13.32 -39.32 -19.32
C SER A 469 12.11 -38.93 -20.15
N ASP A 470 10.93 -39.16 -19.58
CA ASP A 470 9.61 -38.91 -20.14
C ASP A 470 9.38 -37.39 -20.31
N ASP A 471 9.83 -36.85 -21.45
CA ASP A 471 9.75 -35.41 -21.78
C ASP A 471 8.74 -35.13 -22.91
N HIS A 472 7.66 -35.92 -22.98
CA HIS A 472 6.67 -35.81 -24.06
C HIS A 472 5.44 -34.92 -23.73
N ASP A 473 5.28 -34.38 -22.50
CA ASP A 473 4.06 -33.65 -22.10
C ASP A 473 4.19 -32.10 -22.10
N ASN A 474 5.36 -31.53 -22.39
CA ASN A 474 5.54 -30.07 -22.29
C ASN A 474 5.23 -29.28 -23.59
N ASP A 475 4.85 -29.95 -24.67
CA ASP A 475 4.76 -29.35 -26.02
C ASP A 475 3.38 -28.75 -26.37
N THR A 476 2.36 -28.92 -25.50
CA THR A 476 0.96 -28.50 -25.77
C THR A 476 0.41 -27.53 -24.73
N GLN A 477 1.22 -27.04 -23.79
CA GLN A 477 0.71 -26.22 -22.68
C GLN A 477 0.39 -24.79 -23.14
N THR A 478 -0.91 -24.45 -23.12
CA THR A 478 -1.44 -23.09 -23.39
C THR A 478 -1.55 -22.28 -22.10
N SER A 479 -1.62 -20.94 -22.19
CA SER A 479 -1.92 -20.09 -21.02
C SER A 479 -3.30 -20.40 -20.41
N ALA A 480 -4.25 -20.91 -21.20
CA ALA A 480 -5.55 -21.37 -20.70
C ALA A 480 -5.41 -22.58 -19.78
N ASN A 481 -4.50 -23.53 -20.08
CA ASN A 481 -4.20 -24.66 -19.18
C ASN A 481 -3.65 -24.17 -17.83
N SER A 482 -2.81 -23.13 -17.83
CA SER A 482 -2.26 -22.55 -16.58
C SER A 482 -3.37 -21.93 -15.70
N ILE A 483 -4.40 -21.32 -16.30
CA ILE A 483 -5.57 -20.78 -15.56
C ILE A 483 -6.39 -21.92 -14.94
N ILE A 484 -6.64 -23.00 -15.70
CA ILE A 484 -7.40 -24.16 -15.21
C ILE A 484 -6.60 -24.88 -14.10
N ALA A 485 -5.29 -25.01 -14.26
CA ALA A 485 -4.42 -25.56 -13.23
C ALA A 485 -4.40 -24.69 -11.95
N LEU A 486 -4.39 -23.36 -12.08
CA LEU A 486 -4.52 -22.44 -10.95
C LEU A 486 -5.86 -22.66 -10.22
N TYR A 487 -6.97 -22.77 -10.95
CA TYR A 487 -8.27 -23.05 -10.34
C TYR A 487 -8.26 -24.33 -9.51
N GLY A 488 -7.64 -25.41 -10.01
CA GLY A 488 -7.56 -26.70 -9.32
C GLY A 488 -6.62 -26.71 -8.11
N ARG A 489 -5.59 -25.86 -8.10
CA ARG A 489 -4.53 -25.86 -7.10
C ARG A 489 -4.74 -24.85 -5.98
N SER A 490 -5.36 -23.70 -6.27
CA SER A 490 -5.50 -22.62 -5.30
C SER A 490 -6.53 -22.95 -4.22
N ASP A 491 -6.16 -22.79 -2.94
CA ASP A 491 -7.07 -22.87 -1.80
C ASP A 491 -7.80 -21.54 -1.55
N ALA A 492 -7.32 -20.42 -2.13
CA ALA A 492 -7.93 -19.11 -1.99
C ALA A 492 -9.21 -19.00 -2.84
N GLU A 493 -10.38 -18.95 -2.22
CA GLU A 493 -11.67 -18.83 -2.89
C GLU A 493 -11.74 -17.66 -3.90
N PRO A 494 -11.23 -16.43 -3.59
CA PRO A 494 -11.20 -15.33 -4.56
C PRO A 494 -10.40 -15.65 -5.82
N THR A 495 -9.25 -16.32 -5.69
CA THR A 495 -8.40 -16.70 -6.82
C THR A 495 -9.08 -17.75 -7.68
N ARG A 496 -9.70 -18.78 -7.05
CA ARG A 496 -10.51 -19.79 -7.76
C ARG A 496 -11.68 -19.15 -8.51
N LEU A 497 -12.33 -18.19 -7.89
CA LEU A 497 -13.45 -17.47 -8.50
C LEU A 497 -13.01 -16.69 -9.75
N GLU A 498 -11.92 -15.92 -9.67
CA GLU A 498 -11.41 -15.18 -10.82
C GLU A 498 -10.90 -16.11 -11.93
N ALA A 499 -10.26 -17.24 -11.59
CA ALA A 499 -9.85 -18.25 -12.56
C ALA A 499 -11.07 -18.88 -13.26
N ALA A 500 -12.12 -19.23 -12.52
CA ALA A 500 -13.38 -19.75 -13.10
C ALA A 500 -14.06 -18.72 -14.01
N ARG A 501 -14.02 -17.42 -13.65
CA ARG A 501 -14.53 -16.33 -14.50
C ARG A 501 -13.71 -16.15 -15.78
N CYS A 502 -12.40 -16.38 -15.74
CA CYS A 502 -11.57 -16.42 -16.96
C CYS A 502 -12.04 -17.53 -17.90
N VAL A 503 -12.29 -18.74 -17.36
CA VAL A 503 -12.80 -19.88 -18.15
C VAL A 503 -14.17 -19.56 -18.75
N ALA A 504 -15.08 -18.96 -17.97
CA ALA A 504 -16.39 -18.52 -18.47
C ALA A 504 -16.26 -17.47 -19.60
N ALA A 505 -15.34 -16.50 -19.44
CA ALA A 505 -15.07 -15.48 -20.46
C ALA A 505 -14.53 -16.10 -21.77
N ILE A 506 -13.66 -17.11 -21.67
CA ILE A 506 -13.16 -17.86 -22.81
C ILE A 506 -14.33 -18.58 -23.52
N CYS A 507 -15.11 -19.36 -22.77
CA CYS A 507 -16.26 -20.09 -23.33
C CYS A 507 -17.26 -19.12 -23.99
N ARG A 508 -17.57 -18.00 -23.34
CA ARG A 508 -18.44 -16.96 -23.91
C ARG A 508 -17.91 -16.45 -25.25
N ALA A 509 -16.63 -16.10 -25.33
CA ALA A 509 -16.04 -15.59 -26.56
C ALA A 509 -16.06 -16.63 -27.69
N LEU A 510 -15.72 -17.90 -27.40
CA LEU A 510 -15.72 -19.01 -28.36
C LEU A 510 -17.10 -19.30 -28.96
N HIS A 511 -18.18 -19.05 -28.22
CA HIS A 511 -19.55 -19.28 -28.64
C HIS A 511 -20.31 -18.04 -29.12
N SER A 512 -19.73 -16.83 -28.93
CA SER A 512 -20.33 -15.56 -29.39
C SER A 512 -19.94 -15.18 -30.82
N MET A 513 -18.98 -15.89 -31.44
CA MET A 513 -18.50 -15.56 -32.78
C MET A 513 -19.53 -15.87 -33.86
N PRO A 514 -19.80 -14.96 -34.81
CA PRO A 514 -20.63 -15.27 -35.97
C PRO A 514 -19.95 -16.34 -36.80
N VAL A 515 -20.78 -17.24 -37.37
CA VAL A 515 -20.35 -18.41 -38.19
C VAL A 515 -19.60 -17.98 -39.47
N SER A 516 -19.57 -16.70 -39.80
CA SER A 516 -19.03 -16.16 -41.04
C SER A 516 -18.22 -14.90 -40.85
N GLU A 517 -16.99 -15.01 -40.35
CA GLU A 517 -15.97 -14.04 -40.66
C GLU A 517 -14.64 -14.74 -40.93
N ASN A 518 -14.24 -14.66 -42.21
CA ASN A 518 -12.91 -14.99 -42.69
C ASN A 518 -11.89 -14.02 -42.09
N LEU A 519 -11.41 -14.30 -40.90
CA LEU A 519 -10.12 -13.72 -40.44
C LEU A 519 -9.03 -14.52 -41.16
N SER A 520 -8.59 -14.02 -42.31
CA SER A 520 -7.38 -14.50 -42.98
C SER A 520 -6.21 -14.41 -42.01
N PRO A 521 -5.47 -15.49 -41.78
CA PRO A 521 -4.19 -15.39 -41.10
C PRO A 521 -3.32 -14.47 -41.97
N VAL A 522 -2.58 -13.57 -41.32
CA VAL A 522 -1.58 -12.69 -41.90
C VAL A 522 -0.82 -13.49 -42.97
N SER A 523 -0.86 -12.97 -44.19
CA SER A 523 -0.28 -13.57 -45.38
C SER A 523 1.21 -13.90 -45.20
N VAL A 524 1.48 -15.20 -45.06
CA VAL A 524 2.77 -15.75 -45.42
C VAL A 524 2.65 -16.17 -46.88
N SER A 525 3.45 -15.52 -47.71
CA SER A 525 3.53 -15.72 -49.15
C SER A 525 3.54 -17.20 -49.54
N ALA A 526 2.54 -17.57 -50.33
CA ALA A 526 2.47 -18.87 -50.96
C ALA A 526 3.44 -18.93 -52.15
N THR A 527 4.39 -19.85 -52.09
CA THR A 527 4.93 -20.52 -53.28
C THR A 527 5.05 -22.01 -52.98
N GLU A 528 4.44 -22.73 -53.85
CA GLU A 528 4.62 -24.13 -54.24
C GLU A 528 3.44 -25.03 -54.04
N SER A 529 2.84 -25.27 -55.20
CA SER A 529 1.93 -26.33 -55.51
C SER A 529 2.62 -27.71 -55.47
N LEU A 530 2.07 -28.65 -54.71
CA LEU A 530 2.18 -30.07 -55.02
C LEU A 530 0.86 -30.78 -54.62
N SER A 531 0.24 -31.38 -55.61
CA SER A 531 -0.93 -32.21 -55.56
C SER A 531 -0.73 -33.45 -54.70
N SER A 532 -1.62 -33.70 -53.74
CA SER A 532 -1.83 -34.98 -53.06
C SER A 532 -3.31 -35.18 -52.73
N PRO A 533 -3.79 -36.46 -52.66
CA PRO A 533 -5.14 -36.80 -52.96
C PRO A 533 -6.14 -36.56 -51.82
N LEU A 534 -7.38 -36.30 -52.22
CA LEU A 534 -8.65 -36.19 -51.52
C LEU A 534 -8.75 -36.96 -50.19
N LEU A 535 -8.59 -36.25 -49.08
CA LEU A 535 -9.19 -36.59 -47.78
C LEU A 535 -10.56 -35.90 -47.71
N PRO A 536 -11.58 -36.49 -47.07
CA PRO A 536 -12.92 -35.93 -47.01
C PRO A 536 -12.85 -34.57 -46.30
N GLN A 537 -13.28 -33.50 -46.98
CA GLN A 537 -13.40 -32.16 -46.43
C GLN A 537 -14.39 -32.22 -45.26
N SER A 538 -13.90 -32.01 -44.03
CA SER A 538 -14.74 -31.83 -42.88
C SER A 538 -15.55 -30.53 -43.05
N HIS A 539 -16.88 -30.64 -43.03
CA HIS A 539 -17.84 -29.54 -43.22
C HIS A 539 -17.89 -28.55 -42.04
N HIS A 540 -16.89 -28.55 -41.15
CA HIS A 540 -16.85 -27.68 -39.98
C HIS A 540 -16.27 -26.30 -40.31
N SER A 541 -16.94 -25.25 -39.82
CA SER A 541 -16.44 -23.86 -39.91
C SER A 541 -15.11 -23.71 -39.15
N PRO A 542 -14.28 -22.72 -39.51
CA PRO A 542 -13.02 -22.46 -38.77
C PRO A 542 -13.23 -22.31 -37.26
N GLY A 543 -14.31 -21.66 -36.82
CA GLY A 543 -14.65 -21.47 -35.41
C GLY A 543 -15.02 -22.76 -34.69
N GLU A 544 -15.71 -23.70 -35.39
CA GLU A 544 -16.05 -25.02 -34.83
C GLU A 544 -14.79 -25.86 -34.61
N ARG A 545 -13.88 -25.88 -35.56
CA ARG A 545 -12.60 -26.60 -35.42
C ARG A 545 -11.79 -26.08 -34.23
N GLN A 546 -11.77 -24.78 -34.03
CA GLN A 546 -11.06 -24.17 -32.91
C GLN A 546 -11.72 -24.48 -31.56
N ARG A 547 -13.07 -24.44 -31.46
CA ARG A 547 -13.78 -24.86 -30.25
C ARG A 547 -13.53 -26.33 -29.92
N GLN A 548 -13.59 -27.20 -30.92
CA GLN A 548 -13.30 -28.63 -30.74
C GLN A 548 -11.87 -28.86 -30.26
N ALA A 549 -10.90 -28.17 -30.85
CA ALA A 549 -9.49 -28.23 -30.41
C ALA A 549 -9.33 -27.73 -28.95
N PHE A 550 -9.99 -26.62 -28.58
CA PHE A 550 -9.97 -26.10 -27.22
C PHE A 550 -10.56 -27.12 -26.22
N TYR A 551 -11.73 -27.66 -26.49
CA TYR A 551 -12.38 -28.61 -25.57
C TYR A 551 -11.74 -30.02 -25.55
N ALA A 552 -10.97 -30.37 -26.57
CA ALA A 552 -10.17 -31.60 -26.56
C ALA A 552 -8.97 -31.53 -25.62
N THR A 553 -8.47 -30.31 -25.36
CA THR A 553 -7.24 -30.09 -24.57
C THR A 553 -7.50 -29.44 -23.19
N HIS A 554 -8.70 -28.88 -22.95
CA HIS A 554 -9.00 -28.10 -21.75
C HIS A 554 -10.25 -28.60 -21.03
N SER A 555 -10.13 -28.95 -19.74
CA SER A 555 -11.27 -29.35 -18.90
C SER A 555 -11.90 -28.12 -18.25
N VAL A 556 -13.08 -27.71 -18.77
CA VAL A 556 -13.78 -26.48 -18.31
C VAL A 556 -14.92 -26.78 -17.34
N GLN A 557 -15.30 -28.05 -17.13
CA GLN A 557 -16.48 -28.43 -16.35
C GLN A 557 -16.40 -27.99 -14.90
N GLN A 558 -15.27 -28.22 -14.23
CA GLN A 558 -15.09 -27.90 -12.80
C GLN A 558 -15.17 -26.41 -12.50
N PRO A 559 -14.48 -25.51 -13.24
CA PRO A 559 -14.63 -24.07 -13.06
C PRO A 559 -16.07 -23.56 -13.31
N LEU A 560 -16.72 -24.03 -14.36
CA LEU A 560 -18.10 -23.62 -14.68
C LEU A 560 -19.10 -24.13 -13.64
N ARG A 561 -18.94 -25.38 -13.20
CA ARG A 561 -19.72 -25.94 -12.09
C ARG A 561 -19.64 -25.11 -10.85
N PHE A 562 -18.44 -24.72 -10.44
CA PHE A 562 -18.23 -23.88 -9.25
C PHE A 562 -19.02 -22.57 -9.35
N LEU A 563 -19.06 -21.92 -10.51
CA LEU A 563 -19.79 -20.66 -10.69
C LEU A 563 -21.32 -20.83 -10.51
N ILE A 564 -21.93 -21.95 -10.94
CA ILE A 564 -23.37 -22.16 -10.81
C ILE A 564 -23.80 -22.73 -9.45
N THR A 565 -22.89 -23.38 -8.72
CA THR A 565 -23.22 -24.02 -7.43
C THR A 565 -22.92 -23.12 -6.22
N GLN A 566 -22.17 -22.02 -6.39
CA GLN A 566 -21.91 -21.05 -5.33
C GLN A 566 -23.12 -20.11 -5.11
N ASN A 567 -23.37 -19.72 -3.85
CA ASN A 567 -24.49 -18.85 -3.48
C ASN A 567 -24.06 -17.46 -2.96
N LYS A 568 -22.76 -17.24 -2.80
CA LYS A 568 -22.23 -15.96 -2.29
C LYS A 568 -22.34 -14.80 -3.27
N TRP A 569 -22.25 -15.06 -4.58
CA TRP A 569 -22.20 -14.01 -5.62
C TRP A 569 -23.27 -14.28 -6.69
N PRO A 570 -24.52 -13.83 -6.47
CA PRO A 570 -25.63 -14.07 -7.40
C PRO A 570 -25.36 -13.57 -8.83
N SER A 571 -24.71 -12.42 -8.98
CA SER A 571 -24.38 -11.85 -10.30
C SER A 571 -23.44 -12.76 -11.13
N LEU A 572 -22.54 -13.47 -10.47
CA LEU A 572 -21.62 -14.39 -11.15
C LEU A 572 -22.30 -15.72 -11.49
N LYS A 573 -23.25 -16.16 -10.66
CA LYS A 573 -24.12 -17.31 -10.96
C LYS A 573 -24.96 -17.01 -12.22
N SER A 574 -25.52 -15.81 -12.32
CA SER A 574 -26.28 -15.33 -13.48
C SER A 574 -25.42 -15.27 -14.75
N GLU A 575 -24.18 -14.74 -14.67
CA GLU A 575 -23.23 -14.75 -15.79
C GLU A 575 -22.92 -16.19 -16.27
N ALA A 576 -22.75 -17.11 -15.33
CA ALA A 576 -22.49 -18.54 -15.69
C ALA A 576 -23.67 -19.18 -16.38
N TRP A 577 -24.92 -18.96 -15.94
CA TRP A 577 -26.11 -19.46 -16.64
C TRP A 577 -26.19 -18.94 -18.07
N PHE A 578 -25.91 -17.67 -18.30
CA PHE A 578 -25.83 -17.11 -19.64
C PHE A 578 -24.77 -17.81 -20.50
N VAL A 579 -23.58 -18.06 -19.96
CA VAL A 579 -22.51 -18.76 -20.70
C VAL A 579 -22.90 -20.18 -21.05
N LEU A 580 -23.50 -20.94 -20.11
CA LEU A 580 -23.96 -22.30 -20.36
C LEU A 580 -25.08 -22.33 -21.40
N ALA A 581 -26.04 -21.40 -21.37
CA ALA A 581 -27.07 -21.24 -22.39
C ALA A 581 -26.49 -20.96 -23.78
N LEU A 582 -25.44 -20.17 -23.85
CA LEU A 582 -24.73 -19.87 -25.08
C LEU A 582 -23.97 -21.11 -25.61
N MET A 583 -23.31 -21.86 -24.74
CA MET A 583 -22.58 -23.09 -25.07
C MET A 583 -23.53 -24.17 -25.60
N SER A 584 -24.74 -24.29 -25.05
CA SER A 584 -25.74 -25.31 -25.47
C SER A 584 -26.20 -25.17 -26.93
N ARG A 585 -25.92 -24.02 -27.56
CA ARG A 585 -26.26 -23.77 -28.99
C ARG A 585 -25.34 -24.46 -29.99
N SER A 586 -24.28 -25.13 -29.55
CA SER A 586 -23.36 -25.90 -30.39
C SER A 586 -23.22 -27.34 -29.89
N ASP A 587 -22.88 -28.27 -30.75
CA ASP A 587 -22.84 -29.72 -30.39
C ASP A 587 -21.69 -30.04 -29.43
N ASP A 588 -20.55 -29.39 -29.59
CA ASP A 588 -19.38 -29.49 -28.72
C ASP A 588 -19.66 -28.89 -27.33
N GLY A 589 -20.23 -27.68 -27.26
CA GLY A 589 -20.64 -27.06 -26.01
C GLY A 589 -21.77 -27.80 -25.31
N ALA A 590 -22.79 -28.25 -26.04
CA ALA A 590 -23.91 -29.01 -25.48
C ALA A 590 -23.46 -30.30 -24.78
N ARG A 591 -22.52 -31.06 -25.37
CA ARG A 591 -21.93 -32.25 -24.71
C ARG A 591 -21.29 -31.94 -23.37
N ILE A 592 -20.55 -30.86 -23.28
CA ILE A 592 -19.88 -30.42 -22.03
C ILE A 592 -20.93 -30.02 -20.99
N VAL A 593 -21.93 -29.24 -21.40
CA VAL A 593 -22.98 -28.75 -20.51
C VAL A 593 -23.86 -29.91 -20.02
N LEU A 594 -24.16 -30.87 -20.87
CA LEU A 594 -24.91 -32.09 -20.48
C LEU A 594 -24.15 -32.90 -19.43
N SER A 595 -22.86 -33.15 -19.65
CA SER A 595 -22.02 -33.85 -18.66
C SER A 595 -21.95 -33.06 -17.34
N LEU A 596 -21.79 -31.74 -17.40
CA LEU A 596 -21.74 -30.89 -16.21
C LEU A 596 -23.03 -30.91 -15.39
N LEU A 597 -24.19 -30.91 -16.04
CA LEU A 597 -25.50 -30.79 -15.38
C LEU A 597 -26.09 -32.12 -14.94
N LEU A 598 -25.91 -33.18 -15.76
CA LEU A 598 -26.61 -34.47 -15.55
C LEU A 598 -25.74 -35.51 -14.81
N ASP A 599 -24.44 -35.28 -14.67
CA ASP A 599 -23.55 -36.19 -13.96
C ASP A 599 -23.21 -35.65 -12.54
N ASP A 600 -23.78 -34.50 -12.14
CA ASP A 600 -23.55 -33.85 -10.84
C ASP A 600 -24.86 -33.39 -10.19
N ALA A 601 -25.16 -33.96 -9.01
CA ALA A 601 -26.39 -33.66 -8.29
C ALA A 601 -26.51 -32.20 -7.80
N ALA A 602 -25.40 -31.55 -7.48
CA ALA A 602 -25.40 -30.16 -7.03
C ALA A 602 -25.65 -29.19 -8.20
N ALA A 603 -25.07 -29.46 -9.36
CA ALA A 603 -25.35 -28.71 -10.59
C ALA A 603 -26.79 -28.88 -11.06
N GLU A 604 -27.33 -30.13 -10.99
CA GLU A 604 -28.73 -30.41 -11.28
C GLU A 604 -29.68 -29.68 -10.34
N ALA A 605 -29.39 -29.68 -9.02
CA ALA A 605 -30.18 -28.96 -8.02
C ALA A 605 -30.17 -27.44 -8.27
N SER A 606 -29.00 -26.88 -8.60
CA SER A 606 -28.86 -25.46 -8.93
C SER A 606 -29.62 -25.07 -10.21
N LEU A 607 -29.64 -25.95 -11.23
CA LEU A 607 -30.45 -25.74 -12.43
C LEU A 607 -31.97 -25.77 -12.13
N ARG A 608 -32.40 -26.70 -11.32
CA ARG A 608 -33.80 -26.80 -10.90
C ARG A 608 -34.22 -25.56 -10.12
N GLU A 609 -33.38 -25.09 -9.17
CA GLU A 609 -33.59 -23.86 -8.44
C GLU A 609 -33.71 -22.65 -9.38
N ALA A 610 -32.82 -22.52 -10.37
CA ALA A 610 -32.88 -21.43 -11.35
C ALA A 610 -34.19 -21.42 -12.15
N ILE A 611 -34.72 -22.60 -12.52
CA ILE A 611 -35.94 -22.74 -13.30
C ILE A 611 -37.20 -22.50 -12.45
N THR A 612 -37.29 -23.13 -11.27
CA THR A 612 -38.51 -23.14 -10.45
C THR A 612 -38.56 -21.99 -9.45
N GLY A 613 -37.40 -21.39 -9.10
CA GLY A 613 -37.21 -20.51 -7.95
C GLY A 613 -37.08 -21.32 -6.66
N THR A 614 -36.52 -20.68 -5.64
CA THR A 614 -36.58 -21.23 -4.29
C THR A 614 -38.03 -21.30 -3.84
N GLU A 615 -38.53 -22.48 -3.42
CA GLU A 615 -39.68 -22.53 -2.55
C GLU A 615 -39.29 -21.75 -1.30
N GLU A 616 -40.07 -20.69 -0.98
CA GLU A 616 -39.93 -19.98 0.31
C GLU A 616 -40.18 -21.02 1.41
N THR A 617 -39.13 -21.63 1.92
CA THR A 617 -39.12 -22.20 3.24
C THR A 617 -39.21 -21.03 4.17
N GLU A 618 -40.30 -20.93 4.95
CA GLU A 618 -40.55 -19.99 6.03
C GLU A 618 -39.24 -19.84 6.83
N GLU A 619 -38.60 -18.70 6.65
CA GLU A 619 -37.45 -18.30 7.47
C GLU A 619 -37.95 -18.12 8.91
N THR A 620 -37.61 -19.04 9.79
CA THR A 620 -37.54 -18.77 11.21
C THR A 620 -36.53 -17.64 11.38
N GLU A 621 -37.06 -16.43 11.65
CA GLU A 621 -36.27 -15.28 12.09
C GLU A 621 -35.52 -15.65 13.38
N THR A 622 -34.23 -15.96 13.24
CA THR A 622 -33.28 -15.87 14.34
C THR A 622 -32.79 -14.44 14.37
N GLU A 623 -33.32 -13.67 15.32
CA GLU A 623 -32.79 -12.38 15.72
C GLU A 623 -31.31 -12.55 16.12
N GLU A 624 -30.41 -12.18 15.20
CA GLU A 624 -29.03 -11.88 15.56
C GLU A 624 -28.97 -10.44 16.11
N THR A 625 -28.84 -10.37 17.42
CA THR A 625 -28.54 -9.14 18.16
C THR A 625 -27.23 -8.54 17.63
N GLU A 626 -27.34 -7.37 16.97
CA GLU A 626 -26.20 -6.52 16.66
C GLU A 626 -25.60 -5.97 17.96
N GLU A 627 -24.50 -6.55 18.41
CA GLU A 627 -23.59 -5.90 19.35
C GLU A 627 -22.81 -4.80 18.61
N LYS A 628 -23.22 -3.56 18.87
CA LYS A 628 -22.43 -2.38 18.52
C LYS A 628 -21.22 -2.29 19.45
N GLU A 629 -20.11 -2.84 19.07
CA GLU A 629 -18.81 -2.47 19.64
C GLU A 629 -18.31 -1.19 18.93
N GLY A 630 -18.30 -0.11 19.70
CA GLY A 630 -17.66 1.14 19.31
C GLY A 630 -16.14 0.99 19.40
N GLU A 631 -15.48 0.84 18.26
CA GLU A 631 -14.03 0.89 18.17
C GLU A 631 -13.52 2.33 18.16
N THR A 632 -12.90 2.71 19.25
CA THR A 632 -11.90 3.78 19.28
C THR A 632 -10.64 3.30 18.55
N LEU A 633 -10.47 3.75 17.31
CA LEU A 633 -9.28 3.47 16.50
C LEU A 633 -8.06 4.20 17.08
N SER A 634 -7.18 3.43 17.68
CA SER A 634 -5.83 3.86 18.07
C SER A 634 -4.96 4.05 16.83
N VAL A 635 -4.26 5.20 16.77
CA VAL A 635 -3.34 5.63 15.70
C VAL A 635 -2.14 4.68 15.47
N ALA A 636 -1.96 3.67 16.32
CA ALA A 636 -0.88 2.68 16.19
C ALA A 636 -1.03 1.69 15.01
N ASN A 637 -2.18 1.64 14.33
CA ASN A 637 -2.44 0.68 13.24
C ASN A 637 -2.09 1.18 11.83
N SER A 638 -1.65 2.43 11.66
CA SER A 638 -1.35 2.97 10.31
C SER A 638 -0.05 2.42 9.69
N ILE A 639 0.86 1.89 10.48
CA ILE A 639 2.14 1.34 9.99
C ILE A 639 1.97 -0.09 9.44
N ALA A 640 0.93 -0.80 9.86
CA ALA A 640 0.63 -2.16 9.38
C ALA A 640 -0.09 -2.22 8.02
N GLN A 641 -0.55 -1.08 7.47
CA GLN A 641 -1.36 -1.07 6.25
C GLN A 641 -0.58 -1.16 4.94
N VAL A 642 0.72 -0.91 4.92
CA VAL A 642 1.56 -1.19 3.72
C VAL A 642 1.73 -2.71 3.51
N GLY A 643 1.56 -3.52 4.55
CA GLY A 643 1.51 -4.99 4.46
C GLY A 643 0.12 -5.58 4.22
N SER A 644 -0.94 -4.79 4.31
CA SER A 644 -2.33 -5.26 4.21
C SER A 644 -2.87 -5.21 2.78
N ALA A 645 -2.20 -5.91 1.84
CA ALA A 645 -2.84 -6.36 0.59
C ALA A 645 -4.04 -7.31 0.84
N ALA A 646 -4.32 -7.66 2.10
CA ALA A 646 -5.48 -8.45 2.50
C ALA A 646 -6.82 -7.72 2.28
N SER A 647 -6.85 -6.39 2.32
CA SER A 647 -8.07 -5.63 2.01
C SER A 647 -8.45 -5.63 0.53
N SER A 648 -7.49 -5.85 -0.40
CA SER A 648 -7.81 -5.99 -1.83
C SER A 648 -8.38 -7.36 -2.21
N LEU A 649 -8.26 -8.36 -1.32
CA LEU A 649 -8.86 -9.69 -1.48
C LEU A 649 -10.31 -9.78 -0.97
N ARG A 650 -10.81 -8.76 -0.30
CA ARG A 650 -12.22 -8.69 0.07
C ARG A 650 -13.05 -8.36 -1.17
N LEU A 651 -13.38 -9.39 -1.94
CA LEU A 651 -14.59 -9.39 -2.75
C LEU A 651 -15.76 -9.43 -1.77
N GLU A 652 -16.12 -8.27 -1.20
CA GLU A 652 -17.34 -8.20 -0.43
C GLU A 652 -18.51 -8.52 -1.36
N PRO A 653 -19.41 -9.44 -0.99
CA PRO A 653 -20.62 -9.67 -1.75
C PRO A 653 -21.34 -8.33 -1.83
N ARG A 654 -21.41 -7.74 -3.01
CA ARG A 654 -22.16 -6.51 -3.22
C ARG A 654 -23.61 -6.82 -2.82
N GLN A 655 -24.10 -6.21 -1.76
CA GLN A 655 -25.49 -6.37 -1.34
C GLN A 655 -26.38 -5.96 -2.52
N VAL A 656 -26.97 -6.97 -3.15
CA VAL A 656 -27.92 -6.78 -4.25
C VAL A 656 -29.24 -6.41 -3.58
N ASN A 657 -29.83 -5.27 -3.91
CA ASN A 657 -31.14 -4.91 -3.38
C ASN A 657 -32.21 -5.92 -3.86
N ALA A 658 -33.34 -6.01 -3.14
CA ALA A 658 -34.37 -7.01 -3.41
C ALA A 658 -34.90 -6.94 -4.85
N GLU A 659 -35.05 -5.74 -5.42
CA GLU A 659 -35.51 -5.54 -6.80
C GLU A 659 -34.49 -6.05 -7.84
N GLN A 660 -33.20 -5.80 -7.59
CA GLN A 660 -32.15 -6.29 -8.47
C GLN A 660 -32.01 -7.82 -8.38
N LYS A 661 -32.18 -8.40 -7.17
CA LYS A 661 -32.23 -9.87 -6.96
C LYS A 661 -33.40 -10.49 -7.72
N ALA A 662 -34.58 -9.88 -7.65
CA ALA A 662 -35.76 -10.37 -8.40
C ALA A 662 -35.56 -10.33 -9.92
N ARG A 663 -34.99 -9.24 -10.46
CA ARG A 663 -34.64 -9.14 -11.89
C ARG A 663 -33.64 -10.22 -12.32
N MET A 664 -32.61 -10.46 -11.51
CA MET A 664 -31.62 -11.52 -11.79
C MET A 664 -32.27 -12.90 -11.81
N THR A 665 -33.15 -13.20 -10.85
CA THR A 665 -33.86 -14.47 -10.80
C THR A 665 -34.68 -14.72 -12.08
N VAL A 666 -35.31 -13.68 -12.65
CA VAL A 666 -36.04 -13.81 -13.94
C VAL A 666 -35.09 -14.10 -15.09
N VAL A 667 -33.97 -13.40 -15.18
CA VAL A 667 -32.94 -13.61 -16.22
C VAL A 667 -32.32 -15.01 -16.10
N ASP A 668 -32.05 -15.47 -14.88
CA ASP A 668 -31.51 -16.80 -14.63
C ASP A 668 -32.49 -17.90 -15.08
N ALA A 669 -33.80 -17.74 -14.80
CA ALA A 669 -34.83 -18.65 -15.25
C ALA A 669 -34.93 -18.65 -16.77
N GLU A 670 -34.85 -17.50 -17.44
CA GLU A 670 -34.85 -17.40 -18.90
C GLU A 670 -33.63 -18.13 -19.50
N ASN A 671 -32.43 -17.86 -19.00
CA ASN A 671 -31.21 -18.51 -19.48
C ASN A 671 -31.25 -20.04 -19.24
N ALA A 672 -31.75 -20.48 -18.09
CA ALA A 672 -31.88 -21.88 -17.76
C ALA A 672 -32.93 -22.60 -18.68
N LEU A 673 -34.03 -21.92 -19.02
CA LEU A 673 -35.03 -22.44 -19.96
C LEU A 673 -34.47 -22.53 -21.39
N ILE A 674 -33.76 -21.50 -21.86
CA ILE A 674 -33.07 -21.53 -23.15
C ILE A 674 -32.09 -22.71 -23.19
N LEU A 675 -31.29 -22.86 -22.14
CA LEU A 675 -30.34 -23.96 -21.96
C LEU A 675 -31.02 -25.32 -22.12
N CYS A 676 -32.03 -25.59 -21.31
CA CYS A 676 -32.74 -26.87 -21.34
C CYS A 676 -33.42 -27.14 -22.70
N THR A 677 -33.97 -26.10 -23.32
CA THR A 677 -34.62 -26.23 -24.65
C THR A 677 -33.60 -26.59 -25.72
N GLU A 678 -32.45 -25.94 -25.76
CA GLU A 678 -31.39 -26.24 -26.72
C GLU A 678 -30.76 -27.61 -26.47
N LEU A 679 -30.57 -28.00 -25.21
CA LEU A 679 -30.08 -29.34 -24.86
C LEU A 679 -31.06 -30.43 -25.25
N ALA A 680 -32.37 -30.27 -25.02
CA ALA A 680 -33.39 -31.25 -25.40
C ALA A 680 -33.45 -31.47 -26.91
N LYS A 681 -33.35 -30.39 -27.71
CA LYS A 681 -33.29 -30.49 -29.18
C LYS A 681 -32.09 -31.29 -29.69
N ARG A 682 -30.91 -31.12 -29.05
CA ARG A 682 -29.68 -31.78 -29.48
C ARG A 682 -29.49 -33.18 -28.88
N ALA A 683 -30.18 -33.45 -27.80
CA ALA A 683 -30.14 -34.73 -27.11
C ALA A 683 -31.02 -35.81 -27.74
N GLU A 684 -31.91 -35.46 -28.69
CA GLU A 684 -32.74 -36.44 -29.41
C GLU A 684 -31.83 -37.47 -30.13
N GLY A 685 -31.89 -38.73 -29.68
CA GLY A 685 -31.11 -39.84 -30.21
C GLY A 685 -29.71 -40.05 -29.61
N THR A 686 -29.24 -39.18 -28.69
CA THR A 686 -27.90 -39.28 -28.07
C THR A 686 -27.94 -39.51 -26.56
N LEU A 687 -29.01 -39.11 -25.86
CA LEU A 687 -29.20 -39.31 -24.42
C LEU A 687 -30.09 -40.51 -24.09
N PRO A 688 -29.88 -41.13 -22.89
CA PRO A 688 -30.83 -42.06 -22.32
C PRO A 688 -32.22 -41.43 -22.20
N ALA A 689 -33.27 -42.22 -22.49
CA ALA A 689 -34.66 -41.74 -22.50
C ALA A 689 -35.07 -41.01 -21.19
N GLU A 690 -34.61 -41.52 -20.04
CA GLU A 690 -34.88 -40.93 -18.72
C GLU A 690 -34.32 -39.49 -18.57
N LYS A 691 -33.10 -39.24 -19.04
CA LYS A 691 -32.47 -37.92 -18.98
C LYS A 691 -33.13 -36.93 -19.95
N LEU A 692 -33.56 -37.41 -21.11
CA LEU A 692 -34.31 -36.60 -22.08
C LEU A 692 -35.69 -36.21 -21.53
N GLU A 693 -36.41 -37.17 -20.92
CA GLU A 693 -37.69 -36.93 -20.26
C GLU A 693 -37.57 -35.89 -19.12
N LEU A 694 -36.48 -35.96 -18.35
CA LEU A 694 -36.18 -35.01 -17.29
C LEU A 694 -36.00 -33.60 -17.84
N LEU A 695 -35.20 -33.41 -18.89
CA LEU A 695 -34.99 -32.10 -19.54
C LEU A 695 -36.32 -31.55 -20.09
N GLN A 696 -37.12 -32.40 -20.76
CA GLN A 696 -38.44 -32.01 -21.29
C GLN A 696 -39.41 -31.63 -20.17
N LYS A 697 -39.37 -32.32 -19.03
CA LYS A 697 -40.14 -31.97 -17.84
C LYS A 697 -39.76 -30.60 -17.32
N TRP A 698 -38.44 -30.31 -17.16
CA TRP A 698 -37.98 -28.99 -16.70
C TRP A 698 -38.39 -27.86 -17.64
N VAL A 699 -38.34 -28.08 -18.96
CA VAL A 699 -38.83 -27.10 -19.94
C VAL A 699 -40.33 -26.83 -19.75
N ARG A 700 -41.16 -27.89 -19.58
CA ARG A 700 -42.62 -27.73 -19.37
C ARG A 700 -42.94 -26.99 -18.05
N ASP A 701 -42.30 -27.44 -16.96
CA ASP A 701 -42.58 -26.89 -15.63
C ASP A 701 -42.06 -25.45 -15.52
N GLY A 702 -40.85 -25.21 -16.03
CA GLY A 702 -40.24 -23.87 -16.03
C GLY A 702 -40.98 -22.87 -16.89
N THR A 703 -41.49 -23.27 -18.07
CA THR A 703 -42.31 -22.39 -18.91
C THR A 703 -43.59 -21.95 -18.19
N ARG A 704 -44.21 -22.84 -17.41
CA ARG A 704 -45.40 -22.50 -16.60
C ARG A 704 -45.05 -21.51 -15.45
N VAL A 705 -43.92 -21.70 -14.78
CA VAL A 705 -43.48 -20.82 -13.69
C VAL A 705 -43.09 -19.45 -14.25
N PHE A 706 -42.36 -19.43 -15.37
CA PHE A 706 -41.91 -18.20 -16.03
C PHE A 706 -43.09 -17.35 -16.51
N ALA A 707 -44.11 -17.98 -17.14
CA ALA A 707 -45.33 -17.29 -17.56
C ALA A 707 -46.06 -16.62 -16.37
N ARG A 708 -46.19 -17.32 -15.23
CA ARG A 708 -46.79 -16.74 -14.01
C ARG A 708 -46.01 -15.58 -13.44
N ARG A 709 -44.66 -15.53 -13.61
CA ARG A 709 -43.80 -14.43 -13.14
C ARG A 709 -43.88 -13.18 -14.02
N LEU A 710 -44.24 -13.33 -15.29
CA LEU A 710 -44.46 -12.22 -16.21
C LEU A 710 -45.82 -11.57 -16.02
N ASP A 711 -46.80 -12.31 -15.48
CA ASP A 711 -48.16 -11.84 -15.23
C ASP A 711 -48.32 -11.15 -13.87
N ASN A 712 -47.34 -11.27 -12.98
CA ASN A 712 -47.22 -10.56 -11.68
C ASN A 712 -46.16 -9.44 -11.73
#